data_eef90d08f72d7e764ec6d89029c44728
#
_entry.id   eef90d08f72d7e764ec6d89029c44728
#
_cell.length_a   1.000
_cell.length_b   1.000
_cell.length_c   1.000
_cell.angle_alpha   90.00
_cell.angle_beta   90.00
_cell.angle_gamma   90.00
#
_symmetry.space_group_name_H-M   'P 1'
#
loop_
_entity.id
_entity.type
_entity.pdbx_description
1 polymer ?
#
loop_
_entity_poly.entity_id
_entity_poly.type
_entity_poly.pdbx_seq_one_letter_code
_entity_poly.pdbx_strand_id
1 'polypeptide(L)'
;MQLKKLSQKQKLYLLVIGLVVIFVLWMSGKLVKKEELHLEEMPIANEELFIFGTGETIEGLSVQEVYTDRGIYHFEGDMDFTPYLYQSIQAVTEGQEILHINNLLQREVRLENCLITENNSDQMCVFTEGFFIWLPCKNLQVQFQNEIADIYIANGSITKISKKKEFVSGKILSIRPEGIELEKYGIVPVSENFRFYKTYGDYEEKTTYELVVGYEPAKLIVAEGEICAAVQEKPISLEKIRVLLKTTDFAEMIHKEITVKAQGDYEIFYGGHRELLKTGEELQLNPQSDYLTENRVILIPQNDTSRLEITSIQRNYGSPIYAGQIEIMKESGGLMLINEVDLETYLYGVVPSEMPASYELEALKAQAVCARSYAYRQILLNGYAMYGAHVDDSVSYQVYNNLPTDEKVIKAVDETAGKVLKFGDEVAVTYYFSTSCGYTTNETIWENGTRENSYISGKLLNDTKKKLDLTTEEKFREFILNETEMTYDSGESWYRWEITVPLEQITENICSIENIGKIKNIQVTERNEGGVVQNVLLTGEKGTLELKHEHAIRVALNGKGQKIRRVYGKDAEGGNMLPSGFFVVDRVEEQGELKGFCFRGGGFGHGAGMSQNGANHMAEAGKSCEEILALFYEGTILSNI
;
A
#
# COMPACT_ATOMS: atom_id res chain seq x y z
N MET A 1 32.83 7.75 14.28
CA MET A 1 33.23 9.00 13.62
C MET A 1 33.06 8.89 12.10
N GLN A 2 31.92 8.36 11.63
CA GLN A 2 31.60 8.22 10.19
C GLN A 2 30.17 8.65 9.81
N LEU A 3 29.34 9.09 10.77
CA LEU A 3 27.94 9.50 10.54
C LEU A 3 27.76 10.94 10.01
N LYS A 4 28.82 11.72 9.88
CA LYS A 4 28.74 13.14 9.46
C LYS A 4 28.72 13.38 7.94
N LYS A 5 28.69 12.33 7.10
CA LYS A 5 28.72 12.48 5.62
C LYS A 5 27.45 11.99 4.91
N LEU A 6 26.39 11.67 5.63
CA LEU A 6 25.17 11.14 5.01
C LEU A 6 24.20 12.27 4.66
N SER A 7 23.64 12.24 3.43
CA SER A 7 22.58 13.15 2.99
C SER A 7 21.32 12.98 3.84
N GLN A 8 20.43 13.96 3.86
CA GLN A 8 19.15 13.85 4.60
C GLN A 8 18.33 12.63 4.19
N LYS A 9 18.32 12.24 2.91
CA LYS A 9 17.69 11.00 2.41
C LYS A 9 18.34 9.75 3.00
N GLN A 10 19.65 9.72 3.11
CA GLN A 10 20.37 8.60 3.76
C GLN A 10 20.12 8.58 5.28
N LYS A 11 19.92 9.73 5.91
CA LYS A 11 19.48 9.82 7.32
C LYS A 11 18.05 9.33 7.48
N LEU A 12 17.15 9.68 6.55
CA LEU A 12 15.77 9.19 6.52
C LEU A 12 15.74 7.67 6.24
N TYR A 13 16.58 7.19 5.33
CA TYR A 13 16.73 5.76 5.05
C TYR A 13 17.30 4.98 6.25
N LEU A 14 18.27 5.55 6.96
CA LEU A 14 18.78 5.01 8.22
C LEU A 14 17.75 5.13 9.34
N LEU A 15 16.89 6.14 9.31
CA LEU A 15 15.77 6.29 10.25
C LEU A 15 14.69 5.23 9.97
N VAL A 16 14.38 4.97 8.71
CA VAL A 16 13.44 3.90 8.29
C VAL A 16 14.05 2.52 8.57
N ILE A 17 15.33 2.30 8.24
CA ILE A 17 16.04 1.07 8.62
C ILE A 17 16.17 0.97 10.14
N GLY A 18 16.42 2.06 10.83
CA GLY A 18 16.41 2.14 12.28
C GLY A 18 15.05 1.79 12.88
N LEU A 19 13.97 2.28 12.29
CA LEU A 19 12.59 1.95 12.68
C LEU A 19 12.26 0.48 12.36
N VAL A 20 12.69 -0.03 11.22
CA VAL A 20 12.55 -1.47 10.88
C VAL A 20 13.39 -2.34 11.81
N VAL A 21 14.62 -1.93 12.16
CA VAL A 21 15.47 -2.64 13.12
C VAL A 21 14.91 -2.51 14.54
N ILE A 22 14.36 -1.37 14.93
CA ILE A 22 13.65 -1.16 16.20
C ILE A 22 12.36 -2.01 16.21
N PHE A 23 11.64 -2.09 15.10
CA PHE A 23 10.47 -2.95 14.93
C PHE A 23 10.85 -4.45 15.02
N VAL A 24 11.93 -4.86 14.38
CA VAL A 24 12.46 -6.24 14.47
C VAL A 24 13.01 -6.54 15.87
N LEU A 25 13.67 -5.59 16.54
CA LEU A 25 14.14 -5.72 17.91
C LEU A 25 12.98 -5.66 18.93
N TRP A 26 11.94 -4.91 18.64
CA TRP A 26 10.69 -4.89 19.41
C TRP A 26 9.93 -6.21 19.26
N MET A 27 9.84 -6.75 18.03
CA MET A 27 9.31 -8.09 17.75
C MET A 27 10.13 -9.20 18.44
N SER A 28 11.42 -8.97 18.71
CA SER A 28 12.30 -9.94 19.42
C SER A 28 12.29 -9.80 20.94
N GLY A 29 11.40 -8.97 21.51
CA GLY A 29 11.16 -8.92 22.97
C GLY A 29 12.26 -8.28 23.81
N LYS A 30 13.09 -7.39 23.24
CA LYS A 30 14.05 -6.62 24.02
C LYS A 30 13.52 -5.22 24.31
N LEU A 31 13.08 -5.01 25.54
CA LEU A 31 12.63 -3.73 26.10
C LEU A 31 13.71 -2.64 25.96
N VAL A 32 13.35 -1.56 25.26
CA VAL A 32 14.05 -0.29 25.39
C VAL A 32 13.42 0.45 26.57
N LYS A 33 14.20 0.77 27.60
CA LYS A 33 13.78 1.64 28.68
C LYS A 33 13.36 3.01 28.11
N LYS A 34 12.22 3.50 28.60
CA LYS A 34 11.72 4.86 28.32
C LYS A 34 12.76 5.88 28.79
N GLU A 35 13.57 6.39 27.90
CA GLU A 35 14.31 7.62 28.12
C GLU A 35 13.36 8.78 27.78
N GLU A 36 13.23 9.72 28.72
CA GLU A 36 12.54 10.97 28.48
C GLU A 36 13.21 11.67 27.30
N LEU A 37 12.41 12.05 26.29
CA LEU A 37 12.86 12.94 25.23
C LEU A 37 13.21 14.29 25.86
N HIS A 38 14.49 14.47 26.21
CA HIS A 38 15.05 15.80 26.31
C HIS A 38 15.02 16.37 24.89
N LEU A 39 14.29 17.47 24.70
CA LEU A 39 14.49 18.37 23.57
C LEU A 39 15.92 18.88 23.71
N GLU A 40 16.90 18.25 23.04
CA GLU A 40 18.23 18.83 22.89
C GLU A 40 18.04 20.14 22.11
N GLU A 41 18.40 21.23 22.72
CA GLU A 41 18.55 22.54 22.04
C GLU A 41 19.44 22.28 20.82
N MET A 42 18.92 22.55 19.60
CA MET A 42 19.70 22.32 18.39
C MET A 42 20.90 23.26 18.40
N PRO A 43 22.11 22.76 18.15
CA PRO A 43 23.32 23.60 18.30
C PRO A 43 23.32 24.72 17.26
N ILE A 44 23.65 25.92 17.70
CA ILE A 44 23.92 27.06 16.83
C ILE A 44 25.12 26.72 15.94
N ALA A 45 24.91 26.81 14.63
CA ALA A 45 25.91 26.48 13.63
C ALA A 45 26.20 27.68 12.70
N ASN A 46 27.40 27.69 12.11
CA ASN A 46 27.68 28.55 10.97
C ASN A 46 27.55 27.72 9.70
N GLU A 47 26.60 28.04 8.87
CA GLU A 47 26.31 27.29 7.64
C GLU A 47 26.52 28.15 6.39
N GLU A 48 26.94 27.46 5.31
CA GLU A 48 26.97 28.06 3.98
C GLU A 48 25.70 27.65 3.25
N LEU A 49 24.87 28.61 2.90
CA LEU A 49 23.58 28.42 2.23
C LEU A 49 23.58 29.18 0.89
N PHE A 50 22.99 28.58 -0.13
CA PHE A 50 22.68 29.29 -1.40
C PHE A 50 21.20 29.62 -1.40
N ILE A 51 20.85 30.88 -1.64
CA ILE A 51 19.46 31.37 -1.60
C ILE A 51 18.84 31.30 -2.98
N PHE A 52 17.87 30.42 -3.19
CA PHE A 52 17.10 30.32 -4.44
C PHE A 52 15.93 31.30 -4.49
N GLY A 53 15.30 31.58 -3.36
CA GLY A 53 14.15 32.49 -3.29
C GLY A 53 13.52 32.54 -1.91
N THR A 54 12.52 33.38 -1.79
CA THR A 54 11.72 33.61 -0.57
C THR A 54 10.25 33.42 -0.88
N GLY A 55 9.37 33.50 0.14
CA GLY A 55 7.92 33.50 -0.07
C GLY A 55 7.37 34.64 -0.96
N GLU A 56 8.20 35.65 -1.26
CA GLU A 56 7.85 36.70 -2.23
C GLU A 56 8.17 36.30 -3.67
N THR A 57 9.11 35.37 -3.89
CA THR A 57 9.62 35.00 -5.23
C THR A 57 9.27 33.57 -5.64
N ILE A 58 8.90 32.71 -4.69
CA ILE A 58 8.55 31.30 -4.91
C ILE A 58 7.15 31.06 -4.37
N GLU A 59 6.23 30.69 -5.24
CA GLU A 59 4.88 30.31 -4.86
C GLU A 59 4.89 29.02 -4.02
N GLY A 60 4.14 29.00 -2.92
CA GLY A 60 4.06 27.87 -2.00
C GLY A 60 4.94 28.00 -0.74
N LEU A 61 5.84 28.98 -0.68
CA LEU A 61 6.56 29.34 0.53
C LEU A 61 5.80 30.38 1.36
N SER A 62 5.90 30.30 2.68
CA SER A 62 5.41 31.37 3.56
C SER A 62 6.34 32.58 3.53
N VAL A 63 5.83 33.74 3.98
CA VAL A 63 6.59 35.02 3.96
C VAL A 63 7.87 34.97 4.80
N GLN A 64 7.89 34.09 5.82
CA GLN A 64 9.05 33.89 6.72
C GLN A 64 9.89 32.67 6.36
N GLU A 65 9.79 32.19 5.11
CA GLU A 65 10.57 31.07 4.62
C GLU A 65 11.50 31.48 3.48
N VAL A 66 12.66 30.84 3.44
CA VAL A 66 13.65 30.97 2.38
C VAL A 66 14.05 29.59 1.90
N TYR A 67 14.03 29.38 0.58
CA TYR A 67 14.46 28.13 -0.05
C TYR A 67 15.94 28.20 -0.41
N THR A 68 16.68 27.19 0.04
CA THR A 68 18.14 27.12 -0.07
C THR A 68 18.59 25.78 -0.70
N ASP A 69 19.87 25.64 -1.01
CA ASP A 69 20.50 24.38 -1.46
C ASP A 69 20.55 23.30 -0.34
N ARG A 70 20.05 23.60 0.83
CA ARG A 70 19.91 22.66 1.96
C ARG A 70 18.45 22.46 2.41
N GLY A 71 17.49 22.98 1.65
CA GLY A 71 16.06 22.94 1.95
C GLY A 71 15.49 24.26 2.42
N ILE A 72 14.30 24.22 3.02
CA ILE A 72 13.60 25.41 3.50
C ILE A 72 14.12 25.76 4.89
N TYR A 73 14.45 27.04 5.06
CA TYR A 73 14.77 27.63 6.34
C TYR A 73 13.74 28.68 6.72
N HIS A 74 13.52 28.85 8.01
CA HIS A 74 12.68 29.89 8.59
C HIS A 74 13.55 31.06 9.07
N PHE A 75 12.95 32.22 9.24
CA PHE A 75 13.60 33.37 9.87
C PHE A 75 12.58 34.23 10.62
N GLU A 76 13.02 34.85 11.70
CA GLU A 76 12.18 35.76 12.47
C GLU A 76 12.48 37.25 12.13
N GLY A 77 11.48 38.12 12.31
CA GLY A 77 11.60 39.56 12.11
C GLY A 77 11.58 40.04 10.66
N ASP A 78 12.14 41.23 10.42
CA ASP A 78 12.14 41.92 9.11
C ASP A 78 13.46 41.67 8.34
N MET A 79 13.94 40.42 8.29
CA MET A 79 15.15 40.07 7.56
C MET A 79 14.90 40.14 6.04
N ASP A 80 15.67 41.03 5.35
CA ASP A 80 15.57 41.19 3.88
C ASP A 80 16.56 40.26 3.18
N PHE A 81 16.05 39.28 2.43
CA PHE A 81 16.84 38.35 1.61
C PHE A 81 17.03 38.83 0.16
N THR A 82 16.39 39.92 -0.28
CA THR A 82 16.49 40.45 -1.66
C THR A 82 17.94 40.63 -2.13
N PRO A 83 18.88 41.17 -1.31
CA PRO A 83 20.27 41.31 -1.72
C PRO A 83 21.03 40.00 -1.87
N TYR A 84 20.49 38.91 -1.34
CA TYR A 84 21.15 37.59 -1.29
C TYR A 84 20.57 36.58 -2.27
N LEU A 85 19.53 36.96 -3.04
CA LEU A 85 18.90 36.08 -4.02
C LEU A 85 19.93 35.59 -5.05
N TYR A 86 19.90 34.29 -5.32
CA TYR A 86 20.79 33.58 -6.23
C TYR A 86 22.29 33.68 -5.89
N GLN A 87 22.57 33.84 -4.61
CA GLN A 87 23.94 33.96 -4.07
C GLN A 87 24.14 33.04 -2.87
N SER A 88 25.40 32.73 -2.59
CA SER A 88 25.79 31.99 -1.38
C SER A 88 26.04 32.96 -0.24
N ILE A 89 25.57 32.58 0.95
CA ILE A 89 25.78 33.33 2.20
C ILE A 89 26.43 32.44 3.26
N GLN A 90 27.09 33.05 4.20
CA GLN A 90 27.40 32.44 5.48
C GLN A 90 26.40 32.94 6.52
N ALA A 91 25.62 32.02 7.07
CA ALA A 91 24.57 32.30 8.04
C ALA A 91 24.84 31.60 9.36
N VAL A 92 24.36 32.22 10.45
CA VAL A 92 24.24 31.58 11.77
C VAL A 92 22.86 30.96 11.83
N THR A 93 22.78 29.66 12.10
CA THR A 93 21.54 28.89 12.12
C THR A 93 21.38 28.15 13.45
N GLU A 94 20.12 27.95 13.85
CA GLU A 94 19.72 27.01 14.88
C GLU A 94 18.72 26.02 14.26
N GLY A 95 19.21 24.81 13.96
CA GLY A 95 18.44 23.87 13.14
C GLY A 95 18.13 24.42 11.75
N GLN A 96 16.85 24.56 11.41
CA GLN A 96 16.38 25.16 10.14
C GLN A 96 15.94 26.63 10.30
N GLU A 97 16.40 27.33 11.32
CA GLU A 97 16.15 28.75 11.53
C GLU A 97 17.39 29.56 11.25
N ILE A 98 17.30 30.61 10.41
CA ILE A 98 18.37 31.56 10.15
C ILE A 98 18.26 32.71 11.18
N LEU A 99 19.26 32.78 12.07
CA LEU A 99 19.32 33.81 13.11
C LEU A 99 20.02 35.08 12.63
N HIS A 100 21.04 34.94 11.75
CA HIS A 100 21.85 36.07 11.28
C HIS A 100 22.60 35.71 10.00
N ILE A 101 22.78 36.71 9.11
CA ILE A 101 23.61 36.58 7.90
C ILE A 101 24.94 37.32 8.15
N ASN A 102 26.04 36.58 8.08
CA ASN A 102 27.38 37.16 8.34
C ASN A 102 27.94 37.88 7.11
N ASN A 103 27.98 37.20 5.95
CA ASN A 103 28.56 37.75 4.74
C ASN A 103 28.15 36.96 3.48
N LEU A 104 28.34 37.55 2.30
CA LEU A 104 28.26 36.90 1.02
C LEU A 104 29.50 36.03 0.76
N LEU A 105 29.27 34.89 0.10
CA LEU A 105 30.33 33.97 -0.31
C LEU A 105 30.38 33.88 -1.85
N GLN A 106 31.58 33.70 -2.39
CA GLN A 106 31.76 33.37 -3.79
C GLN A 106 31.82 31.84 -3.95
N ARG A 107 30.67 31.23 -4.18
CA ARG A 107 30.52 29.78 -4.39
C ARG A 107 29.63 29.54 -5.63
N GLU A 108 30.04 28.63 -6.51
CA GLU A 108 29.18 28.10 -7.55
C GLU A 108 28.34 26.95 -6.95
N VAL A 109 27.05 26.96 -7.22
CA VAL A 109 26.12 25.90 -6.84
C VAL A 109 25.62 25.19 -8.09
N ARG A 110 25.49 23.88 -8.01
CA ARG A 110 24.94 23.03 -9.05
C ARG A 110 23.60 22.49 -8.61
N LEU A 111 22.54 22.84 -9.35
CA LEU A 111 21.25 22.14 -9.31
C LEU A 111 21.33 20.93 -10.24
N GLU A 112 21.24 19.74 -9.68
CA GLU A 112 21.36 18.50 -10.43
C GLU A 112 20.00 17.96 -10.85
N ASN A 113 19.95 17.44 -12.09
CA ASN A 113 18.79 16.72 -12.63
C ASN A 113 17.48 17.51 -12.57
N CYS A 114 17.53 18.84 -12.61
CA CYS A 114 16.34 19.67 -12.54
C CYS A 114 15.61 19.74 -13.87
N LEU A 115 14.30 19.95 -13.82
CA LEU A 115 13.44 20.12 -14.99
C LEU A 115 13.39 21.59 -15.40
N ILE A 116 13.91 21.92 -16.57
CA ILE A 116 13.74 23.25 -17.19
C ILE A 116 12.37 23.26 -17.87
N THR A 117 11.43 24.05 -17.35
CA THR A 117 10.08 24.11 -17.90
C THR A 117 9.97 25.05 -19.07
N GLU A 118 10.56 26.24 -18.94
CA GLU A 118 10.59 27.28 -19.97
C GLU A 118 11.72 28.29 -19.72
N ASN A 119 11.97 29.17 -20.68
CA ASN A 119 12.89 30.30 -20.53
C ASN A 119 12.54 31.46 -21.46
N ASN A 120 13.06 32.63 -21.10
CA ASN A 120 13.16 33.79 -21.98
C ASN A 120 14.65 34.19 -22.13
N SER A 121 14.93 35.39 -22.66
CA SER A 121 16.32 35.87 -22.85
C SER A 121 17.10 36.10 -21.56
N ASP A 122 16.42 36.37 -20.46
CA ASP A 122 17.00 36.90 -19.24
C ASP A 122 16.76 36.03 -18.00
N GLN A 123 15.84 35.06 -18.11
CA GLN A 123 15.45 34.15 -17.03
C GLN A 123 15.11 32.76 -17.54
N MET A 124 15.33 31.78 -16.69
CA MET A 124 14.99 30.38 -16.90
C MET A 124 14.14 29.88 -15.72
N CYS A 125 13.00 29.27 -16.02
CA CYS A 125 12.15 28.62 -15.03
C CYS A 125 12.58 27.15 -14.85
N VAL A 126 12.85 26.79 -13.63
CA VAL A 126 13.25 25.43 -13.22
C VAL A 126 12.25 24.90 -12.22
N PHE A 127 11.80 23.67 -12.42
CA PHE A 127 10.99 22.98 -11.44
C PHE A 127 11.88 21.95 -10.72
N THR A 128 11.97 22.07 -9.40
CA THR A 128 12.75 21.19 -8.54
C THR A 128 12.25 21.27 -7.10
N GLU A 129 12.24 20.12 -6.38
CA GLU A 129 11.75 19.99 -5.00
C GLU A 129 10.32 20.54 -4.79
N GLY A 130 9.50 20.49 -5.84
CA GLY A 130 8.11 20.95 -5.81
C GLY A 130 7.92 22.44 -6.10
N PHE A 131 8.99 23.18 -6.37
CA PHE A 131 8.93 24.63 -6.60
C PHE A 131 9.31 25.03 -8.03
N PHE A 132 8.65 26.05 -8.55
CA PHE A 132 9.06 26.79 -9.73
C PHE A 132 9.99 27.93 -9.35
N ILE A 133 11.22 27.91 -9.85
CA ILE A 133 12.26 28.89 -9.55
C ILE A 133 12.68 29.60 -10.82
N TRP A 134 12.53 30.91 -10.87
CA TRP A 134 13.01 31.75 -11.97
C TRP A 134 14.46 32.19 -11.73
N LEU A 135 15.39 31.57 -12.42
CA LEU A 135 16.82 31.83 -12.27
C LEU A 135 17.28 32.85 -13.34
N PRO A 136 17.99 33.93 -12.95
CA PRO A 136 18.55 34.89 -13.90
C PRO A 136 19.57 34.24 -14.84
N CYS A 137 19.47 34.55 -16.13
CA CYS A 137 20.44 34.15 -17.13
C CYS A 137 20.74 35.34 -18.09
N LYS A 138 21.80 35.28 -18.88
CA LYS A 138 22.17 36.37 -19.78
C LYS A 138 22.16 35.87 -21.22
N ASN A 139 21.39 36.56 -22.09
CA ASN A 139 21.40 36.38 -23.53
C ASN A 139 21.15 34.95 -23.99
N LEU A 140 20.23 34.22 -23.37
CA LEU A 140 19.91 32.85 -23.74
C LEU A 140 19.13 32.84 -25.04
N GLN A 141 19.74 32.29 -26.12
CA GLN A 141 19.14 32.24 -27.47
C GLN A 141 18.43 30.92 -27.77
N VAL A 142 18.57 29.91 -26.88
CA VAL A 142 18.00 28.59 -27.05
C VAL A 142 16.72 28.51 -26.19
N GLN A 143 15.64 27.98 -26.78
CA GLN A 143 14.42 27.69 -26.05
C GLN A 143 14.52 26.29 -25.42
N PHE A 144 14.14 26.17 -24.17
CA PHE A 144 14.02 24.92 -23.42
C PHE A 144 12.55 24.71 -23.07
N GLN A 145 12.12 23.46 -23.11
CA GLN A 145 10.78 23.07 -22.68
C GLN A 145 10.80 21.62 -22.19
N ASN A 146 10.53 21.43 -20.91
CA ASN A 146 10.48 20.12 -20.26
C ASN A 146 11.75 19.27 -20.49
N GLU A 147 12.91 19.87 -20.27
CA GLU A 147 14.20 19.25 -20.47
C GLU A 147 14.97 19.09 -19.16
N ILE A 148 15.67 17.98 -19.00
CA ILE A 148 16.51 17.72 -17.83
C ILE A 148 17.93 18.26 -18.03
N ALA A 149 18.41 18.99 -17.05
CA ALA A 149 19.77 19.53 -17.05
C ALA A 149 20.36 19.68 -15.64
N ASP A 150 21.67 19.77 -15.59
CA ASP A 150 22.35 20.37 -14.45
C ASP A 150 22.58 21.84 -14.72
N ILE A 151 22.24 22.69 -13.76
CA ILE A 151 22.37 24.14 -13.86
C ILE A 151 23.38 24.61 -12.84
N TYR A 152 24.37 25.36 -13.31
CA TYR A 152 25.42 25.97 -12.49
C TYR A 152 25.09 27.43 -12.29
N ILE A 153 25.14 27.91 -11.05
CA ILE A 153 24.76 29.26 -10.68
C ILE A 153 25.85 29.87 -9.81
N ALA A 154 26.32 31.05 -10.17
CA ALA A 154 27.24 31.82 -9.36
C ALA A 154 27.01 33.32 -9.60
N ASN A 155 27.28 34.14 -8.56
CA ASN A 155 27.18 35.59 -8.63
C ASN A 155 25.84 36.10 -9.18
N GLY A 156 24.74 35.49 -8.72
CA GLY A 156 23.39 35.91 -9.05
C GLY A 156 22.89 35.53 -10.46
N SER A 157 23.56 34.63 -11.18
CA SER A 157 23.14 34.25 -12.52
C SER A 157 23.59 32.84 -12.90
N ILE A 158 22.90 32.21 -13.84
CA ILE A 158 23.30 30.95 -14.47
C ILE A 158 24.63 31.15 -15.21
N THR A 159 25.61 30.31 -14.90
CA THR A 159 26.95 30.32 -15.53
C THR A 159 27.09 29.24 -16.59
N LYS A 160 26.42 28.09 -16.41
CA LYS A 160 26.46 26.94 -17.31
C LYS A 160 25.19 26.11 -17.22
N ILE A 161 24.77 25.55 -18.35
CA ILE A 161 23.67 24.56 -18.44
C ILE A 161 24.25 23.30 -19.10
N SER A 162 24.12 22.17 -18.42
CA SER A 162 24.55 20.86 -18.91
C SER A 162 23.33 19.98 -19.18
N LYS A 163 22.82 20.04 -20.41
CA LYS A 163 21.60 19.30 -20.82
C LYS A 163 21.87 17.80 -20.89
N LYS A 164 20.95 17.00 -20.37
CA LYS A 164 20.96 15.53 -20.41
C LYS A 164 20.01 15.07 -21.51
N LYS A 165 20.56 14.43 -22.56
CA LYS A 165 19.81 14.12 -23.79
C LYS A 165 19.54 12.64 -23.97
N GLU A 166 20.37 11.79 -23.36
CA GLU A 166 20.24 10.35 -23.48
C GLU A 166 19.11 9.85 -22.60
N PHE A 167 18.29 8.98 -23.13
CA PHE A 167 17.22 8.34 -22.39
C PHE A 167 17.03 6.90 -22.83
N VAL A 168 16.49 6.09 -21.93
CA VAL A 168 15.99 4.76 -22.19
C VAL A 168 14.50 4.74 -21.90
N SER A 169 13.78 3.91 -22.65
CA SER A 169 12.36 3.67 -22.40
C SER A 169 12.05 2.19 -22.58
N GLY A 170 11.09 1.70 -21.82
CA GLY A 170 10.66 0.32 -21.86
C GLY A 170 9.90 -0.06 -20.60
N LYS A 171 9.35 -1.25 -20.66
CA LYS A 171 8.61 -1.84 -19.54
C LYS A 171 9.56 -2.04 -18.35
N ILE A 172 9.17 -1.51 -17.19
CA ILE A 172 9.89 -1.75 -15.94
C ILE A 172 9.54 -3.16 -15.46
N LEU A 173 10.54 -4.00 -15.29
CA LEU A 173 10.37 -5.38 -14.83
C LEU A 173 10.49 -5.51 -13.32
N SER A 174 11.42 -4.77 -12.69
CA SER A 174 11.54 -4.69 -11.23
C SER A 174 12.27 -3.41 -10.81
N ILE A 175 12.09 -3.00 -9.54
CA ILE A 175 12.79 -1.87 -8.93
C ILE A 175 13.51 -2.40 -7.70
N ARG A 176 14.83 -2.50 -7.79
CA ARG A 176 15.69 -3.14 -6.79
C ARG A 176 16.72 -2.14 -6.23
N PRO A 177 17.38 -2.45 -5.12
CA PRO A 177 18.48 -1.60 -4.59
C PRO A 177 19.60 -1.37 -5.60
N GLU A 178 19.85 -2.32 -6.50
CA GLU A 178 20.89 -2.27 -7.53
C GLU A 178 20.50 -1.38 -8.71
N GLY A 179 19.20 -1.07 -8.89
CA GLY A 179 18.70 -0.26 -9.99
C GLY A 179 17.30 -0.66 -10.47
N ILE A 180 16.91 -0.09 -11.61
CA ILE A 180 15.66 -0.39 -12.30
C ILE A 180 15.94 -1.42 -13.40
N GLU A 181 15.26 -2.55 -13.34
CA GLU A 181 15.32 -3.57 -14.40
C GLU A 181 14.35 -3.22 -15.53
N LEU A 182 14.87 -3.07 -16.73
CA LEU A 182 14.12 -2.74 -17.94
C LEU A 182 14.17 -3.89 -18.93
N GLU A 183 13.03 -4.16 -19.58
CA GLU A 183 12.84 -5.31 -20.49
C GLU A 183 13.95 -5.48 -21.55
N LYS A 184 14.55 -4.37 -22.05
CA LYS A 184 15.55 -4.41 -23.13
C LYS A 184 16.97 -4.10 -22.67
N TYR A 185 17.13 -3.59 -21.46
CA TYR A 185 18.38 -3.02 -20.98
C TYR A 185 18.94 -3.76 -19.77
N GLY A 186 18.15 -4.68 -19.16
CA GLY A 186 18.52 -5.27 -17.89
C GLY A 186 18.49 -4.26 -16.74
N ILE A 187 19.29 -4.48 -15.70
CA ILE A 187 19.36 -3.58 -14.55
C ILE A 187 20.22 -2.38 -14.88
N VAL A 188 19.62 -1.20 -14.82
CA VAL A 188 20.31 0.09 -14.97
C VAL A 188 20.36 0.77 -13.60
N PRO A 189 21.54 1.10 -13.06
CA PRO A 189 21.69 1.77 -11.77
C PRO A 189 20.93 3.09 -11.73
N VAL A 190 20.53 3.52 -10.53
CA VAL A 190 19.84 4.79 -10.30
C VAL A 190 20.76 5.73 -9.53
N SER A 191 20.93 6.94 -10.02
CA SER A 191 21.75 7.98 -9.40
C SER A 191 21.24 8.36 -8.01
N GLU A 192 22.14 8.67 -7.07
CA GLU A 192 21.79 9.17 -5.72
C GLU A 192 20.88 10.42 -5.77
N ASN A 193 21.04 11.26 -6.78
CA ASN A 193 20.26 12.48 -7.00
C ASN A 193 19.17 12.28 -8.08
N PHE A 194 18.61 11.08 -8.15
CA PHE A 194 17.49 10.78 -9.05
C PHE A 194 16.28 11.66 -8.74
N ARG A 195 15.63 12.15 -9.81
CA ARG A 195 14.40 12.93 -9.74
C ARG A 195 13.35 12.39 -10.70
N PHE A 196 12.09 12.37 -10.27
CA PHE A 196 10.99 11.93 -11.11
C PHE A 196 9.95 13.04 -11.23
N TYR A 197 9.74 13.52 -12.45
CA TYR A 197 8.85 14.62 -12.77
C TYR A 197 7.61 14.14 -13.51
N LYS A 198 6.42 14.52 -13.02
CA LYS A 198 5.17 14.49 -13.75
C LYS A 198 4.97 15.87 -14.41
N THR A 199 4.72 15.92 -15.73
CA THR A 199 4.64 17.16 -16.50
C THR A 199 3.30 17.38 -17.20
N TYR A 200 2.27 16.67 -16.80
CA TYR A 200 0.89 16.83 -17.26
C TYR A 200 -0.03 17.19 -16.08
N GLY A 201 -1.08 18.02 -16.35
CA GLY A 201 -1.84 18.64 -15.25
C GLY A 201 -0.92 19.51 -14.41
N ASP A 202 -1.07 19.43 -13.10
CA ASP A 202 -0.13 20.07 -12.19
C ASP A 202 1.21 19.34 -12.19
N TYR A 203 2.30 20.11 -12.20
CA TYR A 203 3.65 19.55 -12.12
C TYR A 203 3.88 19.00 -10.72
N GLU A 204 4.44 17.79 -10.66
CA GLU A 204 4.76 17.12 -9.40
C GLU A 204 6.14 16.49 -9.48
N GLU A 205 6.87 16.51 -8.38
CA GLU A 205 8.06 15.70 -8.20
C GLU A 205 7.71 14.45 -7.38
N LYS A 206 7.99 13.30 -7.98
CA LYS A 206 7.68 11.98 -7.48
C LYS A 206 8.93 11.23 -7.03
N THR A 207 8.75 10.09 -6.41
CA THR A 207 9.81 9.19 -5.96
C THR A 207 9.96 7.96 -6.88
N THR A 208 11.06 7.22 -6.74
CA THR A 208 11.25 5.94 -7.43
C THR A 208 10.14 4.92 -7.15
N TYR A 209 9.50 4.99 -5.98
CA TYR A 209 8.41 4.08 -5.59
C TYR A 209 7.13 4.27 -6.42
N GLU A 210 6.99 5.41 -7.09
CA GLU A 210 5.85 5.71 -7.95
C GLU A 210 6.08 5.34 -9.43
N LEU A 211 7.25 4.75 -9.74
CA LEU A 211 7.49 4.09 -11.02
C LEU A 211 6.81 2.73 -11.02
N VAL A 212 5.75 2.57 -11.78
CA VAL A 212 4.92 1.35 -11.77
C VAL A 212 5.56 0.24 -12.59
N VAL A 213 5.81 -0.92 -11.97
CA VAL A 213 6.31 -2.12 -12.67
C VAL A 213 5.27 -2.67 -13.65
N GLY A 214 5.72 -3.38 -14.67
CA GLY A 214 4.83 -3.92 -15.72
C GLY A 214 4.43 -2.89 -16.78
N TYR A 215 4.83 -1.63 -16.64
CA TYR A 215 4.50 -0.53 -17.54
C TYR A 215 5.74 0.23 -18.01
N GLU A 216 5.54 1.09 -19.01
CA GLU A 216 6.49 2.12 -19.45
C GLU A 216 5.98 3.49 -18.96
N PRO A 217 6.22 3.86 -17.68
CA PRO A 217 5.54 4.99 -17.06
C PRO A 217 6.14 6.34 -17.47
N ALA A 218 7.42 6.38 -17.88
CA ALA A 218 8.17 7.61 -18.10
C ALA A 218 9.33 7.40 -19.07
N LYS A 219 9.88 8.50 -19.60
CA LYS A 219 11.22 8.52 -20.19
C LYS A 219 12.24 8.52 -19.06
N LEU A 220 13.16 7.58 -19.06
CA LEU A 220 14.22 7.48 -18.06
C LEU A 220 15.49 8.12 -18.63
N ILE A 221 15.87 9.27 -18.10
CA ILE A 221 17.03 10.03 -18.55
C ILE A 221 18.30 9.41 -17.96
N VAL A 222 19.27 9.15 -18.81
CA VAL A 222 20.53 8.48 -18.44
C VAL A 222 21.71 9.46 -18.58
N ALA A 223 22.57 9.47 -17.58
CA ALA A 223 23.83 10.16 -17.60
C ALA A 223 24.88 9.32 -16.87
N GLU A 224 26.10 9.25 -17.43
CA GLU A 224 27.22 8.50 -16.83
C GLU A 224 26.93 7.02 -16.58
N GLY A 225 25.98 6.43 -17.31
CA GLY A 225 25.56 5.03 -17.16
C GLY A 225 24.48 4.78 -16.11
N GLU A 226 23.96 5.81 -15.47
CA GLU A 226 22.93 5.73 -14.44
C GLU A 226 21.65 6.47 -14.86
N ILE A 227 20.49 5.99 -14.41
CA ILE A 227 19.22 6.72 -14.53
C ILE A 227 19.24 7.88 -13.53
N CYS A 228 19.30 9.10 -14.03
CA CYS A 228 19.40 10.30 -13.20
C CYS A 228 18.08 11.06 -13.08
N ALA A 229 17.14 10.85 -14.02
CA ALA A 229 15.79 11.39 -13.91
C ALA A 229 14.77 10.52 -14.64
N ALA A 230 13.48 10.71 -14.30
CA ALA A 230 12.33 10.22 -15.04
C ALA A 230 11.40 11.38 -15.39
N VAL A 231 10.79 11.35 -16.57
CA VAL A 231 9.83 12.36 -17.00
C VAL A 231 8.57 11.67 -17.51
N GLN A 232 7.46 11.83 -16.77
CA GLN A 232 6.15 11.32 -17.13
C GLN A 232 5.33 12.42 -17.79
N GLU A 233 5.13 12.31 -19.10
CA GLU A 233 4.47 13.33 -19.92
C GLU A 233 2.95 13.11 -20.08
N LYS A 234 2.43 11.97 -19.64
CA LYS A 234 1.01 11.59 -19.75
C LYS A 234 0.61 10.58 -18.68
N PRO A 235 -0.67 10.48 -18.33
CA PRO A 235 -1.18 9.40 -17.47
C PRO A 235 -0.83 8.02 -18.03
N ILE A 236 -0.65 7.05 -17.14
CA ILE A 236 -0.48 5.63 -17.50
C ILE A 236 -1.87 5.00 -17.56
N SER A 237 -2.18 4.28 -18.66
CA SER A 237 -3.36 3.41 -18.71
C SER A 237 -3.05 2.11 -17.98
N LEU A 238 -3.70 1.87 -16.87
CA LEU A 238 -3.48 0.70 -16.00
C LEU A 238 -4.46 -0.41 -16.38
N GLU A 239 -4.17 -1.11 -17.47
CA GLU A 239 -5.03 -2.16 -18.03
C GLU A 239 -4.69 -3.56 -17.49
N LYS A 240 -3.49 -3.75 -16.93
CA LYS A 240 -2.99 -5.05 -16.49
C LYS A 240 -2.56 -5.03 -15.02
N ILE A 241 -2.70 -6.17 -14.37
CA ILE A 241 -2.17 -6.41 -13.04
C ILE A 241 -1.12 -7.52 -13.08
N ARG A 242 -0.12 -7.43 -12.20
CA ARG A 242 0.93 -8.43 -12.02
C ARG A 242 0.78 -9.05 -10.64
N VAL A 243 0.43 -10.32 -10.60
CA VAL A 243 0.11 -11.06 -9.38
C VAL A 243 1.21 -12.07 -9.09
N LEU A 244 1.86 -11.95 -7.95
CA LEU A 244 2.81 -12.93 -7.45
C LEU A 244 2.04 -14.14 -6.94
N LEU A 245 2.26 -15.31 -7.55
CA LEU A 245 1.58 -16.54 -7.19
C LEU A 245 2.41 -17.30 -6.15
N LYS A 246 1.84 -17.47 -4.97
CA LYS A 246 2.49 -18.17 -3.85
C LYS A 246 2.36 -19.68 -3.98
N THR A 247 3.16 -20.41 -3.24
CA THR A 247 3.12 -21.88 -3.17
C THR A 247 1.78 -22.41 -2.66
N THR A 248 1.62 -23.74 -2.60
CA THR A 248 0.42 -24.38 -2.03
C THR A 248 0.05 -23.76 -0.68
N ASP A 249 -1.26 -23.54 -0.47
CA ASP A 249 -1.83 -22.89 0.74
C ASP A 249 -1.30 -21.48 1.02
N PHE A 250 -0.81 -20.79 -0.01
CA PHE A 250 -0.24 -19.42 0.07
C PHE A 250 0.93 -19.30 1.06
N ALA A 251 1.68 -20.38 1.28
CA ALA A 251 2.67 -20.46 2.35
C ALA A 251 3.90 -19.58 2.08
N GLU A 252 4.51 -19.71 0.88
CA GLU A 252 5.77 -19.05 0.53
C GLU A 252 5.70 -18.39 -0.85
N MET A 253 6.54 -17.38 -1.09
CA MET A 253 6.69 -16.72 -2.39
C MET A 253 7.64 -17.47 -3.33
N ILE A 254 8.56 -18.24 -2.80
CA ILE A 254 9.63 -18.92 -3.53
C ILE A 254 9.26 -20.40 -3.73
N HIS A 255 9.25 -20.81 -4.99
CA HIS A 255 9.00 -22.19 -5.42
C HIS A 255 10.33 -22.93 -5.61
N LYS A 256 10.41 -24.16 -5.18
CA LYS A 256 11.56 -25.03 -5.48
C LYS A 256 11.55 -25.51 -6.92
N GLU A 257 10.36 -25.71 -7.43
CA GLU A 257 10.06 -26.22 -8.76
C GLU A 257 8.70 -25.69 -9.19
N ILE A 258 8.54 -25.41 -10.48
CA ILE A 258 7.28 -24.99 -11.09
C ILE A 258 6.97 -25.94 -12.25
N THR A 259 5.77 -26.50 -12.24
CA THR A 259 5.26 -27.30 -13.37
C THR A 259 4.00 -26.65 -13.87
N VAL A 260 3.95 -26.42 -15.17
CA VAL A 260 2.81 -25.83 -15.87
C VAL A 260 2.32 -26.77 -16.97
N LYS A 261 1.00 -26.79 -17.21
CA LYS A 261 0.36 -27.53 -18.28
C LYS A 261 -0.45 -26.59 -19.16
N ALA A 262 -0.17 -26.62 -20.44
CA ALA A 262 -0.83 -25.76 -21.41
C ALA A 262 -2.26 -26.24 -21.72
N GLN A 263 -3.25 -25.36 -21.52
CA GLN A 263 -4.64 -25.52 -21.94
C GLN A 263 -4.97 -24.57 -23.10
N GLY A 264 -4.06 -24.47 -24.05
CA GLY A 264 -4.00 -23.61 -25.22
C GLY A 264 -2.53 -23.45 -25.60
N ASP A 265 -2.24 -22.95 -26.79
CA ASP A 265 -0.87 -22.80 -27.24
C ASP A 265 -0.23 -21.55 -26.59
N TYR A 266 1.02 -21.72 -26.15
CA TYR A 266 1.85 -20.68 -25.54
C TYR A 266 3.20 -20.57 -26.24
N GLU A 267 3.73 -19.37 -26.35
CA GLU A 267 5.13 -19.13 -26.73
C GLU A 267 5.98 -19.10 -25.45
N ILE A 268 7.07 -19.85 -25.43
CA ILE A 268 8.11 -19.79 -24.40
C ILE A 268 9.17 -18.80 -24.89
N PHE A 269 9.35 -17.69 -24.19
CA PHE A 269 10.35 -16.67 -24.49
C PHE A 269 11.43 -16.62 -23.39
N TYR A 270 12.70 -16.82 -23.78
CA TYR A 270 13.85 -16.81 -22.86
C TYR A 270 15.13 -16.48 -23.62
N GLY A 271 16.02 -15.65 -23.08
CA GLY A 271 17.32 -15.33 -23.65
C GLY A 271 17.30 -14.93 -25.14
N GLY A 272 16.23 -14.26 -25.59
CA GLY A 272 16.02 -13.93 -27.01
C GLY A 272 15.53 -15.08 -27.88
N HIS A 273 15.38 -16.30 -27.34
CA HIS A 273 14.85 -17.48 -28.02
C HIS A 273 13.33 -17.59 -27.86
N ARG A 274 12.71 -18.24 -28.84
CA ARG A 274 11.26 -18.50 -28.85
C ARG A 274 10.98 -19.94 -29.22
N GLU A 275 10.18 -20.60 -28.42
CA GLU A 275 9.71 -21.97 -28.62
C GLU A 275 8.21 -22.05 -28.42
N LEU A 276 7.55 -23.09 -28.92
CA LEU A 276 6.11 -23.30 -28.78
C LEU A 276 5.86 -24.38 -27.75
N LEU A 277 5.04 -24.06 -26.74
CA LEU A 277 4.41 -25.02 -25.84
C LEU A 277 2.99 -25.27 -26.32
N LYS A 278 2.72 -26.47 -26.83
CA LYS A 278 1.43 -26.82 -27.40
C LYS A 278 0.42 -27.21 -26.34
N THR A 279 -0.84 -27.08 -26.70
CA THR A 279 -1.97 -27.57 -25.92
C THR A 279 -1.75 -29.01 -25.44
N GLY A 280 -1.87 -29.23 -24.14
CA GLY A 280 -1.68 -30.52 -23.47
C GLY A 280 -0.23 -30.83 -23.04
N GLU A 281 0.75 -30.10 -23.52
CA GLU A 281 2.13 -30.26 -23.11
C GLU A 281 2.39 -29.68 -21.71
N GLU A 282 3.34 -30.29 -21.01
CA GLU A 282 3.82 -29.86 -19.68
C GLU A 282 5.24 -29.31 -19.79
N LEU A 283 5.51 -28.23 -19.06
CA LEU A 283 6.82 -27.66 -18.88
C LEU A 283 7.16 -27.65 -17.39
N GLN A 284 8.27 -28.32 -17.04
CA GLN A 284 8.80 -28.34 -15.68
C GLN A 284 10.06 -27.50 -15.61
N LEU A 285 10.13 -26.60 -14.64
CA LEU A 285 11.22 -25.66 -14.42
C LEU A 285 11.74 -25.75 -12.99
N ASN A 286 13.05 -25.74 -12.87
CA ASN A 286 13.78 -25.56 -11.60
C ASN A 286 14.90 -24.55 -11.81
N PRO A 287 15.59 -24.07 -10.76
CA PRO A 287 16.64 -23.06 -10.89
C PRO A 287 17.83 -23.41 -11.79
N GLN A 288 17.96 -24.69 -12.20
CA GLN A 288 19.02 -25.18 -13.09
C GLN A 288 18.55 -25.39 -14.55
N SER A 289 17.27 -25.13 -14.84
CA SER A 289 16.73 -25.28 -16.19
C SER A 289 17.38 -24.33 -17.20
N ASP A 290 17.65 -24.81 -18.42
CA ASP A 290 18.28 -24.05 -19.49
C ASP A 290 17.46 -22.81 -19.89
N TYR A 291 16.15 -22.84 -19.73
CA TYR A 291 15.25 -21.70 -19.92
C TYR A 291 15.54 -20.48 -19.00
N LEU A 292 16.30 -20.69 -17.92
CA LEU A 292 16.60 -19.68 -16.90
C LEU A 292 18.07 -19.23 -16.93
N THR A 293 18.77 -19.40 -18.07
CA THR A 293 20.16 -18.93 -18.24
C THR A 293 20.28 -17.42 -18.05
N GLU A 294 19.28 -16.65 -18.47
CA GLU A 294 19.16 -15.20 -18.23
C GLU A 294 18.19 -14.87 -17.05
N ASN A 295 18.05 -15.81 -16.11
CA ASN A 295 17.24 -15.69 -14.90
C ASN A 295 15.73 -15.48 -15.11
N ARG A 296 15.22 -15.51 -16.36
CA ARG A 296 13.82 -15.22 -16.66
C ARG A 296 13.33 -16.01 -17.87
N VAL A 297 12.12 -16.57 -17.75
CA VAL A 297 11.35 -17.15 -18.86
C VAL A 297 9.92 -16.62 -18.79
N ILE A 298 9.35 -16.36 -19.96
CA ILE A 298 8.01 -15.81 -20.09
C ILE A 298 7.18 -16.76 -20.96
N LEU A 299 5.99 -17.15 -20.48
CA LEU A 299 5.03 -17.94 -21.21
C LEU A 299 3.92 -17.01 -21.71
N ILE A 300 3.87 -16.78 -23.02
CA ILE A 300 2.99 -15.82 -23.66
C ILE A 300 1.84 -16.56 -24.37
N PRO A 301 0.56 -16.30 -24.03
CA PRO A 301 -0.56 -16.97 -24.69
C PRO A 301 -0.64 -16.59 -26.18
N GLN A 302 -0.93 -17.56 -27.05
CA GLN A 302 -1.07 -17.33 -28.48
C GLN A 302 -2.45 -16.76 -28.86
N ASN A 303 -3.41 -16.85 -27.95
CA ASN A 303 -4.74 -16.24 -28.09
C ASN A 303 -5.41 -16.03 -26.71
N ASP A 304 -6.47 -15.24 -26.67
CA ASP A 304 -7.17 -14.83 -25.45
C ASP A 304 -7.86 -15.99 -24.70
N THR A 305 -8.08 -17.12 -25.38
CA THR A 305 -8.68 -18.32 -24.77
C THR A 305 -7.64 -19.28 -24.19
N SER A 306 -6.35 -19.11 -24.51
CA SER A 306 -5.28 -19.91 -23.94
C SER A 306 -5.22 -19.77 -22.43
N ARG A 307 -5.08 -20.90 -21.73
CA ARG A 307 -4.96 -20.97 -20.27
C ARG A 307 -3.77 -21.83 -19.88
N LEU A 308 -3.20 -21.53 -18.73
CA LEU A 308 -2.09 -22.31 -18.17
C LEU A 308 -2.45 -22.81 -16.79
N GLU A 309 -2.46 -24.11 -16.60
CA GLU A 309 -2.65 -24.77 -15.32
C GLU A 309 -1.28 -24.85 -14.61
N ILE A 310 -1.22 -24.42 -13.37
CA ILE A 310 0.00 -24.52 -12.53
C ILE A 310 -0.11 -25.78 -11.67
N THR A 311 0.33 -26.91 -12.21
CA THR A 311 0.15 -28.22 -11.57
C THR A 311 1.00 -28.42 -10.31
N SER A 312 2.05 -27.63 -10.12
CA SER A 312 2.86 -27.59 -8.91
C SER A 312 2.23 -26.84 -7.73
N ILE A 313 1.09 -26.15 -7.94
CA ILE A 313 0.34 -25.46 -6.89
C ILE A 313 -0.99 -26.16 -6.66
N GLN A 314 -1.39 -26.32 -5.40
CA GLN A 314 -2.72 -26.76 -5.02
C GLN A 314 -3.48 -25.64 -4.31
N ARG A 315 -4.73 -25.46 -4.65
CA ARG A 315 -5.72 -24.59 -4.02
C ARG A 315 -6.93 -25.42 -3.61
N ASN A 316 -7.91 -24.85 -2.94
CA ASN A 316 -9.10 -25.56 -2.45
C ASN A 316 -9.87 -26.32 -3.53
N TYR A 317 -9.76 -25.93 -4.79
CA TYR A 317 -10.47 -26.49 -5.93
C TYR A 317 -9.55 -27.21 -6.93
N GLY A 318 -8.33 -27.55 -6.53
CA GLY A 318 -7.32 -28.21 -7.37
C GLY A 318 -6.21 -27.27 -7.81
N SER A 319 -5.49 -27.65 -8.88
CA SER A 319 -4.45 -26.80 -9.47
C SER A 319 -5.08 -25.59 -10.13
N PRO A 320 -4.59 -24.36 -9.85
CA PRO A 320 -5.17 -23.16 -10.43
C PRO A 320 -4.85 -23.02 -11.92
N ILE A 321 -5.80 -22.44 -12.66
CA ILE A 321 -5.70 -22.25 -14.12
C ILE A 321 -5.77 -20.76 -14.40
N TYR A 322 -4.74 -20.19 -15.02
CA TYR A 322 -4.62 -18.75 -15.24
C TYR A 322 -4.72 -18.37 -16.72
N ALA A 323 -5.30 -17.21 -16.97
CA ALA A 323 -5.22 -16.49 -18.25
C ALA A 323 -3.99 -15.58 -18.24
N GLY A 324 -3.70 -15.01 -19.42
CA GLY A 324 -2.63 -14.02 -19.54
C GLY A 324 -1.23 -14.65 -19.60
N GLN A 325 -0.25 -13.82 -19.35
CA GLN A 325 1.16 -14.18 -19.41
C GLN A 325 1.64 -14.71 -18.06
N ILE A 326 2.46 -15.74 -18.09
CA ILE A 326 3.15 -16.24 -16.89
C ILE A 326 4.64 -15.96 -17.02
N GLU A 327 5.19 -15.29 -16.03
CA GLU A 327 6.61 -14.99 -15.91
C GLU A 327 7.21 -15.78 -14.76
N ILE A 328 8.32 -16.45 -15.01
CA ILE A 328 9.04 -17.24 -14.04
C ILE A 328 10.46 -16.69 -13.94
N MET A 329 10.86 -16.29 -12.74
CA MET A 329 12.16 -15.70 -12.48
C MET A 329 12.95 -16.55 -11.51
N LYS A 330 14.27 -16.58 -11.71
CA LYS A 330 15.20 -17.18 -10.76
C LYS A 330 15.55 -16.17 -9.69
N GLU A 331 15.32 -16.56 -8.44
CA GLU A 331 15.62 -15.76 -7.25
C GLU A 331 16.46 -16.56 -6.27
N SER A 332 16.99 -15.87 -5.24
CA SER A 332 17.72 -16.54 -4.17
C SER A 332 16.82 -17.56 -3.49
N GLY A 333 17.23 -18.82 -3.54
CA GLY A 333 16.51 -19.94 -2.92
C GLY A 333 15.52 -20.69 -3.82
N GLY A 334 15.25 -20.24 -5.07
CA GLY A 334 14.34 -20.95 -5.95
C GLY A 334 13.83 -20.15 -7.13
N LEU A 335 12.55 -20.25 -7.41
CA LEU A 335 11.85 -19.59 -8.49
C LEU A 335 10.71 -18.73 -7.96
N MET A 336 10.45 -17.64 -8.63
CA MET A 336 9.29 -16.78 -8.41
C MET A 336 8.35 -16.84 -9.61
N LEU A 337 7.07 -16.82 -9.35
CA LEU A 337 6.02 -16.99 -10.35
C LEU A 337 5.09 -15.79 -10.34
N ILE A 338 4.96 -15.12 -11.51
CA ILE A 338 4.11 -13.95 -11.68
C ILE A 338 3.11 -14.19 -12.81
N ASN A 339 1.84 -13.90 -12.56
CA ASN A 339 0.82 -13.83 -13.58
C ASN A 339 0.57 -12.37 -13.99
N GLU A 340 0.84 -12.03 -15.23
CA GLU A 340 0.45 -10.75 -15.82
C GLU A 340 -0.81 -10.93 -16.64
N VAL A 341 -1.88 -10.26 -16.24
CA VAL A 341 -3.22 -10.48 -16.80
C VAL A 341 -3.99 -9.16 -16.89
N ASP A 342 -4.92 -9.06 -17.86
CA ASP A 342 -5.86 -7.94 -17.93
C ASP A 342 -6.63 -7.79 -16.64
N LEU A 343 -6.85 -6.54 -16.19
CA LEU A 343 -7.55 -6.25 -14.95
C LEU A 343 -8.97 -6.84 -14.90
N GLU A 344 -9.72 -6.77 -16.01
CA GLU A 344 -11.06 -7.38 -16.07
C GLU A 344 -10.99 -8.91 -16.00
N THR A 345 -10.05 -9.51 -16.71
CA THR A 345 -9.82 -10.97 -16.66
C THR A 345 -9.38 -11.43 -15.25
N TYR A 346 -8.57 -10.65 -14.55
CA TYR A 346 -8.23 -10.88 -13.14
C TYR A 346 -9.46 -10.91 -12.26
N LEU A 347 -10.41 -9.99 -12.47
CA LEU A 347 -11.64 -9.90 -11.69
C LEU A 347 -12.57 -11.11 -11.88
N TYR A 348 -12.55 -11.78 -13.02
CA TYR A 348 -13.30 -13.05 -13.18
C TYR A 348 -12.84 -14.14 -12.20
N GLY A 349 -11.58 -14.10 -11.77
CA GLY A 349 -11.04 -15.00 -10.75
C GLY A 349 -11.18 -14.49 -9.32
N VAL A 350 -11.11 -13.17 -9.11
CA VAL A 350 -11.18 -12.54 -7.77
C VAL A 350 -12.61 -12.51 -7.25
N VAL A 351 -13.58 -12.01 -8.04
CA VAL A 351 -14.96 -11.84 -7.58
C VAL A 351 -15.54 -13.14 -7.02
N PRO A 352 -15.47 -14.31 -7.71
CA PRO A 352 -16.00 -15.56 -7.15
C PRO A 352 -15.16 -16.11 -5.99
N SER A 353 -13.91 -15.71 -5.85
CA SER A 353 -13.06 -16.08 -4.70
C SER A 353 -13.42 -15.31 -3.43
N GLU A 354 -13.98 -14.12 -3.58
CA GLU A 354 -14.37 -13.24 -2.49
C GLU A 354 -15.85 -13.33 -2.13
N MET A 355 -16.72 -13.48 -3.13
CA MET A 355 -18.17 -13.48 -2.97
C MET A 355 -18.79 -14.66 -3.73
N PRO A 356 -19.66 -15.49 -3.11
CA PRO A 356 -20.28 -16.61 -3.80
C PRO A 356 -21.01 -16.20 -5.09
N ALA A 357 -20.79 -16.92 -6.20
CA ALA A 357 -21.45 -16.67 -7.48
C ALA A 357 -23.00 -16.79 -7.41
N SER A 358 -23.52 -17.45 -6.37
CA SER A 358 -24.96 -17.54 -6.11
C SER A 358 -25.59 -16.21 -5.66
N TYR A 359 -24.80 -15.22 -5.23
CA TYR A 359 -25.32 -13.93 -4.78
C TYR A 359 -26.00 -13.15 -5.92
N GLU A 360 -26.79 -12.14 -5.57
CA GLU A 360 -27.52 -11.33 -6.53
C GLU A 360 -26.58 -10.54 -7.46
N LEU A 361 -27.03 -10.32 -8.70
CA LEU A 361 -26.20 -9.66 -9.72
C LEU A 361 -25.71 -8.29 -9.30
N GLU A 362 -26.56 -7.49 -8.66
CA GLU A 362 -26.20 -6.14 -8.21
C GLU A 362 -25.14 -6.15 -7.08
N ALA A 363 -25.17 -7.18 -6.23
CA ALA A 363 -24.13 -7.38 -5.21
C ALA A 363 -22.79 -7.80 -5.86
N LEU A 364 -22.81 -8.70 -6.85
CA LEU A 364 -21.62 -9.09 -7.60
C LEU A 364 -21.03 -7.92 -8.39
N LYS A 365 -21.87 -7.04 -8.95
CA LYS A 365 -21.43 -5.78 -9.58
C LYS A 365 -20.74 -4.87 -8.59
N ALA A 366 -21.33 -4.68 -7.40
CA ALA A 366 -20.71 -3.88 -6.35
C ALA A 366 -19.36 -4.45 -5.92
N GLN A 367 -19.26 -5.77 -5.77
CA GLN A 367 -18.00 -6.46 -5.48
C GLN A 367 -16.97 -6.25 -6.61
N ALA A 368 -17.39 -6.33 -7.88
CA ALA A 368 -16.49 -6.11 -9.02
C ALA A 368 -15.93 -4.68 -9.05
N VAL A 369 -16.77 -3.67 -8.78
CA VAL A 369 -16.34 -2.27 -8.67
C VAL A 369 -15.37 -2.08 -7.49
N CYS A 370 -15.67 -2.66 -6.34
CA CYS A 370 -14.77 -2.60 -5.18
C CYS A 370 -13.43 -3.27 -5.48
N ALA A 371 -13.46 -4.50 -6.02
CA ALA A 371 -12.25 -5.24 -6.34
C ALA A 371 -11.39 -4.52 -7.39
N ARG A 372 -12.01 -3.89 -8.40
CA ARG A 372 -11.32 -3.09 -9.43
C ARG A 372 -10.68 -1.85 -8.84
N SER A 373 -11.41 -1.09 -8.01
CA SER A 373 -10.89 0.12 -7.36
C SER A 373 -9.70 -0.22 -6.46
N TYR A 374 -9.82 -1.30 -5.68
CA TYR A 374 -8.75 -1.79 -4.83
C TYR A 374 -7.53 -2.21 -5.65
N ALA A 375 -7.71 -3.05 -6.68
CA ALA A 375 -6.63 -3.52 -7.56
C ALA A 375 -5.92 -2.35 -8.26
N TYR A 376 -6.67 -1.36 -8.76
CA TYR A 376 -6.12 -0.14 -9.35
C TYR A 376 -5.20 0.61 -8.38
N ARG A 377 -5.63 0.80 -7.14
CA ARG A 377 -4.79 1.42 -6.08
C ARG A 377 -3.55 0.59 -5.80
N GLN A 378 -3.67 -0.74 -5.74
CA GLN A 378 -2.52 -1.62 -5.48
C GLN A 378 -1.49 -1.61 -6.62
N ILE A 379 -1.93 -1.45 -7.88
CA ILE A 379 -1.01 -1.25 -9.01
C ILE A 379 -0.17 0.01 -8.78
N LEU A 380 -0.80 1.12 -8.37
CA LEU A 380 -0.09 2.38 -8.10
C LEU A 380 0.81 2.32 -6.85
N LEU A 381 0.39 1.58 -5.82
CA LEU A 381 1.20 1.38 -4.60
C LEU A 381 2.41 0.47 -4.83
N ASN A 382 2.35 -0.40 -5.84
CA ASN A 382 3.51 -1.15 -6.32
C ASN A 382 4.20 -2.01 -5.24
N GLY A 383 3.41 -2.64 -4.37
CA GLY A 383 3.87 -3.26 -3.13
C GLY A 383 4.98 -4.31 -3.27
N TYR A 384 5.02 -5.01 -4.41
CA TYR A 384 6.04 -6.00 -4.75
C TYR A 384 6.96 -5.56 -5.89
N ALA A 385 7.23 -4.25 -6.05
CA ALA A 385 8.06 -3.69 -7.13
C ALA A 385 9.44 -4.37 -7.23
N MET A 386 10.05 -4.73 -6.09
CA MET A 386 11.32 -5.45 -6.05
C MET A 386 11.26 -6.79 -6.81
N TYR A 387 10.11 -7.42 -6.81
CA TYR A 387 9.86 -8.70 -7.48
C TYR A 387 9.13 -8.57 -8.81
N GLY A 388 8.83 -7.34 -9.22
CA GLY A 388 8.12 -7.07 -10.46
C GLY A 388 6.63 -7.38 -10.42
N ALA A 389 6.00 -7.37 -9.25
CA ALA A 389 4.57 -7.60 -9.05
C ALA A 389 3.91 -6.46 -8.27
N HIS A 390 2.58 -6.37 -8.35
CA HIS A 390 1.78 -5.38 -7.63
C HIS A 390 1.22 -5.95 -6.33
N VAL A 391 0.72 -7.18 -6.38
CA VAL A 391 0.02 -7.90 -5.32
C VAL A 391 0.45 -9.35 -5.28
N ASP A 392 0.12 -10.07 -4.21
CA ASP A 392 0.10 -11.53 -4.19
C ASP A 392 -1.33 -12.09 -4.30
N ASP A 393 -1.47 -13.41 -4.45
CA ASP A 393 -2.74 -14.10 -4.65
C ASP A 393 -3.47 -14.49 -3.35
N SER A 394 -2.98 -14.03 -2.17
CA SER A 394 -3.50 -14.43 -0.86
C SER A 394 -4.41 -13.38 -0.21
N VAL A 395 -4.94 -13.70 0.97
CA VAL A 395 -5.75 -12.80 1.82
C VAL A 395 -5.03 -11.53 2.28
N SER A 396 -3.71 -11.40 2.06
CA SER A 396 -2.97 -10.16 2.31
C SER A 396 -3.38 -9.03 1.35
N TYR A 397 -3.93 -9.42 0.19
CA TYR A 397 -4.49 -8.53 -0.83
C TYR A 397 -5.91 -8.96 -1.18
N GLN A 398 -6.11 -9.51 -2.38
CA GLN A 398 -7.38 -10.08 -2.83
C GLN A 398 -7.17 -11.56 -3.16
N VAL A 399 -8.02 -12.43 -2.63
CA VAL A 399 -7.90 -13.86 -2.89
C VAL A 399 -8.09 -14.13 -4.37
N TYR A 400 -7.09 -14.76 -4.99
CA TYR A 400 -7.09 -15.11 -6.41
C TYR A 400 -6.94 -16.62 -6.57
N ASN A 401 -7.97 -17.37 -6.13
CA ASN A 401 -8.02 -18.82 -6.19
C ASN A 401 -8.22 -19.37 -7.62
N ASN A 402 -8.57 -18.48 -8.53
CA ASN A 402 -8.90 -18.80 -9.90
C ASN A 402 -9.93 -19.94 -10.03
N LEU A 403 -11.08 -19.74 -9.39
CA LEU A 403 -12.23 -20.63 -9.46
C LEU A 403 -12.75 -20.74 -10.90
N PRO A 404 -13.47 -21.84 -11.23
CA PRO A 404 -14.16 -21.93 -12.51
C PRO A 404 -15.04 -20.69 -12.73
N THR A 405 -14.97 -20.14 -13.93
CA THR A 405 -15.75 -18.95 -14.30
C THR A 405 -17.25 -19.24 -14.27
N ASP A 406 -18.01 -18.36 -13.63
CA ASP A 406 -19.47 -18.37 -13.58
C ASP A 406 -20.03 -17.28 -14.49
N GLU A 407 -21.03 -17.58 -15.31
CA GLU A 407 -21.63 -16.64 -16.27
C GLU A 407 -22.19 -15.38 -15.59
N LYS A 408 -22.75 -15.50 -14.38
CA LYS A 408 -23.29 -14.37 -13.63
C LYS A 408 -22.15 -13.44 -13.13
N VAL A 409 -21.02 -14.03 -12.74
CA VAL A 409 -19.82 -13.27 -12.36
C VAL A 409 -19.24 -12.55 -13.57
N ILE A 410 -19.08 -13.22 -14.70
CA ILE A 410 -18.62 -12.59 -15.96
C ILE A 410 -19.52 -11.41 -16.29
N LYS A 411 -20.85 -11.61 -16.27
CA LYS A 411 -21.82 -10.54 -16.52
C LYS A 411 -21.67 -9.37 -15.56
N ALA A 412 -21.44 -9.62 -14.26
CA ALA A 412 -21.25 -8.57 -13.27
C ALA A 412 -20.00 -7.71 -13.53
N VAL A 413 -18.89 -8.36 -13.90
CA VAL A 413 -17.63 -7.70 -14.26
C VAL A 413 -17.79 -6.89 -15.55
N ASP A 414 -18.36 -7.49 -16.61
CA ASP A 414 -18.53 -6.86 -17.92
C ASP A 414 -19.46 -5.63 -17.87
N GLU A 415 -20.59 -5.73 -17.15
CA GLU A 415 -21.53 -4.61 -17.02
C GLU A 415 -20.96 -3.45 -16.17
N THR A 416 -19.89 -3.70 -15.44
CA THR A 416 -19.17 -2.68 -14.65
C THR A 416 -17.76 -2.41 -15.16
N ALA A 417 -17.40 -2.91 -16.36
CA ALA A 417 -16.04 -2.79 -16.90
C ALA A 417 -15.54 -1.35 -16.89
N GLY A 418 -14.30 -1.15 -16.41
CA GLY A 418 -13.66 0.16 -16.29
C GLY A 418 -14.24 1.07 -15.21
N LYS A 419 -15.30 0.68 -14.47
CA LYS A 419 -15.90 1.51 -13.43
C LYS A 419 -15.19 1.31 -12.09
N VAL A 420 -14.80 2.43 -11.48
CA VAL A 420 -14.18 2.52 -10.14
C VAL A 420 -14.91 3.55 -9.28
N LEU A 421 -14.74 3.47 -7.97
CA LEU A 421 -15.15 4.53 -7.07
C LEU A 421 -14.04 5.59 -6.97
N LYS A 422 -14.40 6.87 -7.07
CA LYS A 422 -13.50 7.99 -6.83
C LYS A 422 -13.98 8.84 -5.66
N PHE A 423 -13.01 9.36 -4.90
CA PHE A 423 -13.22 10.39 -3.90
C PHE A 423 -12.34 11.58 -4.25
N GLY A 424 -12.96 12.70 -4.63
CA GLY A 424 -12.25 13.75 -5.37
C GLY A 424 -11.75 13.22 -6.72
N ASP A 425 -10.49 13.49 -7.03
CA ASP A 425 -9.86 13.05 -8.28
C ASP A 425 -9.19 11.65 -8.17
N GLU A 426 -9.09 11.11 -6.96
CA GLU A 426 -8.41 9.83 -6.71
C GLU A 426 -9.37 8.64 -6.69
N VAL A 427 -8.88 7.49 -7.14
CA VAL A 427 -9.58 6.21 -6.97
C VAL A 427 -9.60 5.85 -5.49
N ALA A 428 -10.80 5.60 -4.97
CA ALA A 428 -11.02 5.30 -3.56
C ALA A 428 -10.46 3.92 -3.17
N VAL A 429 -9.97 3.79 -1.95
CA VAL A 429 -9.65 2.49 -1.34
C VAL A 429 -10.96 1.85 -0.88
N THR A 430 -11.27 0.69 -1.41
CA THR A 430 -12.56 0.02 -1.23
C THR A 430 -12.40 -1.30 -0.50
N TYR A 431 -12.22 -1.24 0.83
CA TYR A 431 -12.18 -2.43 1.68
C TYR A 431 -13.54 -3.12 1.75
N TYR A 432 -13.55 -4.44 1.86
CA TYR A 432 -14.76 -5.24 2.05
C TYR A 432 -14.49 -6.44 2.96
N PHE A 433 -15.53 -6.99 3.53
CA PHE A 433 -15.47 -8.09 4.49
C PHE A 433 -16.75 -8.92 4.44
N SER A 434 -16.73 -10.13 4.98
CA SER A 434 -17.82 -11.09 4.82
C SER A 434 -19.16 -10.64 5.41
N THR A 435 -19.21 -10.41 6.73
CA THR A 435 -20.48 -10.19 7.46
C THR A 435 -20.32 -9.14 8.53
N SER A 436 -21.20 -8.16 8.61
CA SER A 436 -21.20 -7.18 9.70
C SER A 436 -21.94 -7.69 10.96
N CYS A 437 -21.64 -7.08 12.09
CA CYS A 437 -22.45 -7.22 13.29
C CYS A 437 -23.71 -6.32 13.29
N GLY A 438 -24.05 -5.75 12.12
CA GLY A 438 -25.09 -4.74 11.94
C GLY A 438 -24.55 -3.30 11.94
N TYR A 439 -23.27 -3.11 12.26
CA TYR A 439 -22.57 -1.82 12.26
C TYR A 439 -21.21 -1.96 11.59
N THR A 440 -20.77 -0.91 10.87
CA THR A 440 -19.45 -0.86 10.24
C THR A 440 -18.47 -0.03 11.07
N THR A 441 -17.21 -0.01 10.63
CA THR A 441 -16.16 0.81 11.21
C THR A 441 -15.35 1.52 10.12
N ASN A 442 -14.35 2.25 10.52
CA ASN A 442 -13.39 2.92 9.62
C ASN A 442 -11.99 2.27 9.71
N GLU A 443 -11.07 2.78 8.95
CA GLU A 443 -9.70 2.28 8.81
C GLU A 443 -8.77 2.52 10.01
N THR A 444 -9.22 3.28 11.04
CA THR A 444 -8.43 3.47 12.27
C THR A 444 -8.24 2.18 13.06
N ILE A 445 -8.82 1.07 12.61
CA ILE A 445 -8.56 -0.28 13.16
C ILE A 445 -7.15 -0.79 12.86
N TRP A 446 -6.49 -0.28 11.84
CA TRP A 446 -5.12 -0.65 11.48
C TRP A 446 -4.09 0.31 12.10
N GLU A 447 -2.86 -0.17 12.30
CA GLU A 447 -1.78 0.58 12.96
C GLU A 447 -1.47 1.91 12.26
N ASN A 448 -1.52 1.92 10.92
CA ASN A 448 -1.27 3.11 10.11
C ASN A 448 -2.58 3.70 9.55
N GLY A 449 -3.73 3.26 10.07
CA GLY A 449 -5.02 3.77 9.63
C GLY A 449 -5.19 5.23 10.05
N THR A 450 -5.26 6.12 9.06
CA THR A 450 -5.59 7.53 9.26
C THR A 450 -7.08 7.75 8.99
N ARG A 451 -7.61 8.93 9.31
CA ARG A 451 -8.98 9.31 8.91
C ARG A 451 -9.04 9.95 7.51
N GLU A 452 -8.05 9.68 6.68
CA GLU A 452 -7.96 10.29 5.35
C GLU A 452 -9.13 9.85 4.45
N ASN A 453 -9.54 8.59 4.55
CA ASN A 453 -10.67 8.05 3.79
C ASN A 453 -12.00 8.30 4.51
N SER A 454 -12.42 9.55 4.62
CA SER A 454 -13.64 9.96 5.33
C SER A 454 -14.94 9.32 4.80
N TYR A 455 -14.89 8.72 3.62
CA TYR A 455 -15.98 7.96 3.01
C TYR A 455 -16.19 6.57 3.63
N ILE A 456 -15.22 6.04 4.41
CA ILE A 456 -15.35 4.81 5.18
C ILE A 456 -15.66 5.20 6.63
N SER A 457 -16.88 4.95 7.09
CA SER A 457 -17.32 5.36 8.42
C SER A 457 -18.18 4.31 9.13
N GLY A 458 -18.21 4.37 10.46
CA GLY A 458 -19.12 3.57 11.27
C GLY A 458 -20.56 4.02 11.10
N LYS A 459 -21.45 3.09 10.74
CA LYS A 459 -22.88 3.33 10.58
C LYS A 459 -23.71 2.05 10.76
N LEU A 460 -24.96 2.21 11.14
CA LEU A 460 -25.94 1.12 11.18
C LEU A 460 -26.31 0.73 9.75
N LEU A 461 -26.21 -0.56 9.43
CA LEU A 461 -26.46 -1.08 8.09
C LEU A 461 -27.94 -1.35 7.84
N ASN A 462 -28.70 -0.28 7.76
CA ASN A 462 -30.11 -0.28 7.33
C ASN A 462 -30.43 1.05 6.61
N ASP A 463 -31.67 1.23 6.19
CA ASP A 463 -32.10 2.44 5.47
C ASP A 463 -31.94 3.74 6.30
N THR A 464 -31.88 3.66 7.63
CA THR A 464 -31.72 4.84 8.49
C THR A 464 -30.31 5.40 8.50
N LYS A 465 -29.28 4.59 8.22
CA LYS A 465 -27.85 4.94 8.28
C LYS A 465 -27.45 5.62 9.60
N LYS A 466 -28.15 5.31 10.68
CA LYS A 466 -27.98 5.97 11.97
C LYS A 466 -26.56 5.76 12.50
N LYS A 467 -25.94 6.83 12.98
CA LYS A 467 -24.69 6.78 13.72
C LYS A 467 -24.97 6.53 15.21
N LEU A 468 -24.37 5.48 15.75
CA LEU A 468 -24.42 5.14 17.17
C LEU A 468 -23.08 5.51 17.81
N ASP A 469 -23.10 5.88 19.06
CA ASP A 469 -21.89 6.00 19.86
C ASP A 469 -21.58 4.63 20.50
N LEU A 470 -20.64 3.91 19.91
CA LEU A 470 -20.18 2.59 20.36
C LEU A 470 -18.77 2.60 20.96
N THR A 471 -18.26 3.78 21.32
CA THR A 471 -16.88 3.97 21.79
C THR A 471 -16.64 3.47 23.23
N THR A 472 -17.70 3.23 24.01
CA THR A 472 -17.56 2.71 25.38
C THR A 472 -17.96 1.24 25.47
N GLU A 473 -17.33 0.50 26.40
CA GLU A 473 -17.62 -0.92 26.63
C GLU A 473 -19.10 -1.14 26.96
N GLU A 474 -19.71 -0.26 27.75
CA GLU A 474 -21.12 -0.37 28.18
C GLU A 474 -22.08 -0.24 26.98
N LYS A 475 -21.90 0.80 26.14
CA LYS A 475 -22.73 1.05 24.95
C LYS A 475 -22.57 -0.05 23.90
N PHE A 476 -21.33 -0.49 23.68
CA PHE A 476 -21.07 -1.58 22.77
C PHE A 476 -21.66 -2.90 23.27
N ARG A 477 -21.55 -3.19 24.56
CA ARG A 477 -22.16 -4.37 25.21
C ARG A 477 -23.68 -4.37 25.05
N GLU A 478 -24.32 -3.22 25.27
CA GLU A 478 -25.75 -3.06 25.03
C GLU A 478 -26.13 -3.38 23.59
N PHE A 479 -25.38 -2.82 22.62
CA PHE A 479 -25.59 -3.04 21.18
C PHE A 479 -25.38 -4.50 20.77
N ILE A 480 -24.27 -5.13 21.17
CA ILE A 480 -23.92 -6.46 20.67
C ILE A 480 -24.74 -7.59 21.30
N LEU A 481 -25.21 -7.42 22.53
CA LEU A 481 -26.00 -8.41 23.26
C LEU A 481 -27.52 -8.27 23.05
N ASN A 482 -27.99 -7.12 22.57
CA ASN A 482 -29.41 -6.84 22.34
C ASN A 482 -29.65 -6.61 20.84
N GLU A 483 -30.55 -7.37 20.24
CA GLU A 483 -30.98 -7.15 18.85
C GLU A 483 -32.11 -6.10 18.87
N THR A 484 -31.75 -4.81 18.81
CA THR A 484 -32.71 -3.71 18.90
C THR A 484 -33.22 -3.22 17.56
N GLU A 485 -32.42 -3.36 16.49
CA GLU A 485 -32.77 -2.88 15.15
C GLU A 485 -32.38 -3.91 14.09
N MET A 486 -33.28 -4.17 13.12
CA MET A 486 -32.99 -5.01 11.97
C MET A 486 -31.98 -4.31 11.05
N THR A 487 -30.98 -5.05 10.60
CA THR A 487 -29.96 -4.61 9.64
C THR A 487 -29.89 -5.58 8.48
N TYR A 488 -29.21 -5.19 7.40
CA TYR A 488 -29.10 -6.04 6.21
C TYR A 488 -28.40 -7.39 6.49
N ASP A 489 -27.49 -7.45 7.45
CA ASP A 489 -26.82 -8.71 7.86
C ASP A 489 -27.59 -9.51 8.91
N SER A 490 -28.74 -9.02 9.42
CA SER A 490 -29.53 -9.74 10.41
C SER A 490 -30.02 -11.08 9.85
N GLY A 491 -29.77 -12.17 10.57
CA GLY A 491 -30.08 -13.51 10.08
C GLY A 491 -28.88 -14.27 9.53
N GLU A 492 -27.78 -13.58 9.21
CA GLU A 492 -26.57 -14.23 8.76
C GLU A 492 -25.91 -15.05 9.87
N SER A 493 -25.29 -16.16 9.48
CA SER A 493 -24.72 -17.11 10.44
C SER A 493 -23.63 -16.51 11.33
N TRP A 494 -22.90 -15.52 10.85
CA TRP A 494 -21.87 -14.80 11.61
C TRP A 494 -22.36 -13.49 12.24
N TYR A 495 -23.63 -13.15 12.11
CA TYR A 495 -24.19 -11.92 12.67
C TYR A 495 -23.96 -11.81 14.17
N ARG A 496 -24.12 -12.95 14.90
CA ARG A 496 -23.79 -13.09 16.33
C ARG A 496 -23.09 -14.42 16.57
N TRP A 497 -22.07 -14.39 17.40
CA TRP A 497 -21.29 -15.57 17.76
C TRP A 497 -20.81 -15.52 19.22
N GLU A 498 -20.55 -16.70 19.77
CA GLU A 498 -20.00 -16.90 21.12
C GLU A 498 -18.93 -17.99 21.08
N ILE A 499 -17.81 -17.75 21.75
CA ILE A 499 -16.75 -18.72 21.95
C ILE A 499 -16.21 -18.63 23.37
N THR A 500 -16.07 -19.79 24.04
CA THR A 500 -15.39 -19.88 25.34
C THR A 500 -14.01 -20.46 25.12
N VAL A 501 -12.99 -19.72 25.53
CA VAL A 501 -11.59 -20.17 25.45
C VAL A 501 -11.11 -20.52 26.85
N PRO A 502 -10.58 -21.77 27.06
CA PRO A 502 -10.08 -22.21 28.35
C PRO A 502 -8.91 -21.34 28.84
N LEU A 503 -8.81 -21.16 30.15
CA LEU A 503 -7.79 -20.32 30.78
C LEU A 503 -6.36 -20.77 30.43
N GLU A 504 -6.13 -22.07 30.31
CA GLU A 504 -4.83 -22.62 29.92
C GLU A 504 -4.44 -22.16 28.50
N GLN A 505 -5.37 -22.29 27.53
CA GLN A 505 -5.14 -21.89 26.16
C GLN A 505 -4.90 -20.37 26.03
N ILE A 506 -5.70 -19.54 26.69
CA ILE A 506 -5.46 -18.08 26.71
C ILE A 506 -4.09 -17.77 27.34
N THR A 507 -3.74 -18.46 28.43
CA THR A 507 -2.44 -18.24 29.08
C THR A 507 -1.29 -18.63 28.15
N GLU A 508 -1.39 -19.76 27.45
CA GLU A 508 -0.40 -20.21 26.46
C GLU A 508 -0.25 -19.20 25.30
N ASN A 509 -1.38 -18.79 24.72
CA ASN A 509 -1.39 -17.80 23.62
C ASN A 509 -0.67 -16.51 24.05
N ILE A 510 -1.03 -15.95 25.21
CA ILE A 510 -0.46 -14.70 25.69
C ILE A 510 1.01 -14.86 26.11
N CYS A 511 1.35 -15.94 26.81
CA CYS A 511 2.74 -16.19 27.21
C CYS A 511 3.68 -16.47 26.03
N SER A 512 3.16 -16.81 24.86
CA SER A 512 3.95 -16.88 23.62
C SER A 512 4.38 -15.50 23.11
N ILE A 513 3.66 -14.45 23.47
CA ILE A 513 3.97 -13.05 23.15
C ILE A 513 4.84 -12.46 24.27
N GLU A 514 4.32 -12.48 25.52
CA GLU A 514 5.03 -12.02 26.71
C GLU A 514 4.60 -12.83 27.94
N ASN A 515 5.58 -13.33 28.71
CA ASN A 515 5.32 -14.17 29.87
C ASN A 515 4.87 -13.38 31.09
N ILE A 516 3.60 -13.03 31.15
CA ILE A 516 2.96 -12.38 32.29
C ILE A 516 2.37 -13.38 33.31
N GLY A 517 2.64 -14.67 33.14
CA GLY A 517 2.09 -15.74 33.99
C GLY A 517 0.63 -16.07 33.69
N LYS A 518 -0.01 -16.87 34.55
CA LYS A 518 -1.41 -17.27 34.38
C LYS A 518 -2.32 -16.05 34.35
N ILE A 519 -3.19 -15.98 33.33
CA ILE A 519 -4.07 -14.83 33.11
C ILE A 519 -5.15 -14.77 34.20
N LYS A 520 -5.35 -13.59 34.75
CA LYS A 520 -6.37 -13.28 35.78
C LYS A 520 -7.51 -12.44 35.24
N ASN A 521 -7.22 -11.53 34.29
CA ASN A 521 -8.23 -10.63 33.75
C ASN A 521 -7.89 -10.21 32.32
N ILE A 522 -8.94 -9.97 31.54
CA ILE A 522 -8.91 -9.37 30.20
C ILE A 522 -9.86 -8.18 30.23
N GLN A 523 -9.39 -6.99 29.95
CA GLN A 523 -10.17 -5.78 29.95
C GLN A 523 -10.02 -5.02 28.64
N VAL A 524 -11.12 -4.76 27.94
CA VAL A 524 -11.14 -3.83 26.81
C VAL A 524 -11.00 -2.41 27.37
N THR A 525 -9.95 -1.70 26.97
CA THR A 525 -9.64 -0.35 27.44
C THR A 525 -9.99 0.72 26.44
N GLU A 526 -10.05 0.38 25.15
CA GLU A 526 -10.38 1.31 24.10
C GLU A 526 -11.13 0.64 22.94
N ARG A 527 -12.11 1.37 22.39
CA ARG A 527 -12.85 1.03 21.17
C ARG A 527 -12.83 2.21 20.22
N ASN A 528 -12.77 1.93 18.90
CA ASN A 528 -12.94 2.98 17.92
C ASN A 528 -14.42 3.40 17.76
N GLU A 529 -14.69 4.36 16.87
CA GLU A 529 -16.04 4.89 16.64
C GLU A 529 -17.06 3.84 16.17
N GLY A 530 -16.59 2.75 15.53
CA GLY A 530 -17.43 1.62 15.11
C GLY A 530 -17.68 0.59 16.21
N GLY A 531 -17.03 0.72 17.37
CA GLY A 531 -17.13 -0.23 18.49
C GLY A 531 -16.11 -1.37 18.44
N VAL A 532 -15.22 -1.41 17.44
CA VAL A 532 -14.13 -2.39 17.35
C VAL A 532 -13.14 -2.19 18.49
N VAL A 533 -12.69 -3.29 19.07
CA VAL A 533 -11.66 -3.29 20.12
C VAL A 533 -10.34 -2.79 19.54
N GLN A 534 -9.79 -1.70 20.12
CA GLN A 534 -8.49 -1.11 19.77
C GLN A 534 -7.40 -1.48 20.75
N ASN A 535 -7.71 -1.47 22.04
CA ASN A 535 -6.75 -1.81 23.09
C ASN A 535 -7.36 -2.77 24.09
N VAL A 536 -6.57 -3.74 24.54
CA VAL A 536 -6.89 -4.69 25.59
C VAL A 536 -5.77 -4.72 26.61
N LEU A 537 -6.12 -4.56 27.89
CA LEU A 537 -5.21 -4.78 29.01
C LEU A 537 -5.40 -6.19 29.57
N LEU A 538 -4.35 -6.98 29.51
CA LEU A 538 -4.25 -8.31 30.08
C LEU A 538 -3.54 -8.24 31.42
N THR A 539 -4.11 -8.86 32.46
CA THR A 539 -3.49 -8.96 33.78
C THR A 539 -3.17 -10.42 34.07
N GLY A 540 -1.93 -10.72 34.28
CA GLY A 540 -1.44 -12.04 34.69
C GLY A 540 -0.94 -12.07 36.13
N GLU A 541 -0.37 -13.20 36.55
CA GLU A 541 0.23 -13.37 37.89
C GLU A 541 1.55 -12.60 38.04
N LYS A 542 2.28 -12.36 36.95
CA LYS A 542 3.63 -11.79 36.96
C LYS A 542 3.70 -10.37 36.40
N GLY A 543 2.61 -9.87 35.83
CA GLY A 543 2.60 -8.54 35.23
C GLY A 543 1.34 -8.27 34.41
N THR A 544 1.40 -7.23 33.58
CA THR A 544 0.35 -6.81 32.66
C THR A 544 0.92 -6.68 31.25
N LEU A 545 0.09 -6.95 30.26
CA LEU A 545 0.41 -6.74 28.83
C LEU A 545 -0.72 -5.92 28.20
N GLU A 546 -0.37 -4.85 27.52
CA GLU A 546 -1.30 -4.11 26.66
C GLU A 546 -1.15 -4.61 25.21
N LEU A 547 -2.24 -5.07 24.62
CA LEU A 547 -2.33 -5.41 23.21
C LEU A 547 -3.07 -4.31 22.47
N LYS A 548 -2.53 -3.90 21.34
CA LYS A 548 -3.09 -2.84 20.47
C LYS A 548 -3.42 -3.40 19.09
N HIS A 549 -4.33 -2.71 18.42
CA HIS A 549 -4.80 -3.00 17.07
C HIS A 549 -5.61 -4.30 16.95
N GLU A 550 -6.70 -4.20 16.24
CA GLU A 550 -7.74 -5.21 16.07
C GLU A 550 -7.17 -6.60 15.69
N HIS A 551 -6.31 -6.65 14.67
CA HIS A 551 -5.78 -7.92 14.18
C HIS A 551 -4.92 -8.65 15.22
N ALA A 552 -4.00 -7.94 15.88
CA ALA A 552 -3.12 -8.52 16.89
C ALA A 552 -3.93 -9.04 18.09
N ILE A 553 -4.95 -8.30 18.51
CA ILE A 553 -5.86 -8.69 19.59
C ILE A 553 -6.62 -9.97 19.23
N ARG A 554 -7.19 -10.07 18.02
CA ARG A 554 -7.91 -11.27 17.55
C ARG A 554 -7.02 -12.50 17.48
N VAL A 555 -5.78 -12.33 17.01
CA VAL A 555 -4.78 -13.41 16.96
C VAL A 555 -4.39 -13.87 18.36
N ALA A 556 -4.11 -12.94 19.28
CA ALA A 556 -3.69 -13.27 20.64
C ALA A 556 -4.78 -13.96 21.45
N LEU A 557 -6.04 -13.56 21.25
CA LEU A 557 -7.20 -14.09 21.98
C LEU A 557 -7.90 -15.26 21.25
N ASN A 558 -7.24 -15.89 20.26
CA ASN A 558 -7.83 -16.96 19.49
C ASN A 558 -8.29 -18.15 20.32
N GLY A 559 -9.31 -18.81 19.82
CA GLY A 559 -9.83 -20.05 20.40
C GLY A 559 -9.70 -21.23 19.42
N LYS A 560 -8.50 -21.47 18.90
CA LYS A 560 -8.24 -22.55 17.94
C LYS A 560 -8.71 -23.88 18.48
N GLY A 561 -9.52 -24.61 17.69
CA GLY A 561 -10.09 -25.90 18.08
C GLY A 561 -11.26 -25.82 19.05
N GLN A 562 -11.60 -24.64 19.57
CA GLN A 562 -12.79 -24.46 20.41
C GLN A 562 -14.04 -24.29 19.55
N LYS A 563 -15.20 -24.63 20.11
CA LYS A 563 -16.49 -24.51 19.45
C LYS A 563 -16.98 -23.07 19.47
N ILE A 564 -17.25 -22.52 18.27
CA ILE A 564 -17.94 -21.24 18.12
C ILE A 564 -19.43 -21.53 17.94
N ARG A 565 -20.26 -21.09 18.90
CA ARG A 565 -21.71 -21.06 18.73
C ARG A 565 -22.09 -19.86 17.87
N ARG A 566 -22.94 -20.08 16.87
CA ARG A 566 -23.55 -19.04 16.06
C ARG A 566 -25.05 -19.00 16.31
N VAL A 567 -25.61 -17.80 16.39
CA VAL A 567 -27.06 -17.66 16.64
C VAL A 567 -27.87 -18.26 15.51
N TYR A 568 -27.37 -18.12 14.28
CA TYR A 568 -27.97 -18.73 13.10
C TYR A 568 -27.00 -19.72 12.45
N GLY A 569 -27.54 -20.82 11.94
CA GLY A 569 -26.75 -21.85 11.27
C GLY A 569 -26.06 -22.84 12.19
N LYS A 570 -25.11 -23.61 11.64
CA LYS A 570 -24.34 -24.62 12.39
C LYS A 570 -23.21 -23.95 13.17
N ASP A 571 -22.83 -24.57 14.30
CA ASP A 571 -21.62 -24.21 15.02
C ASP A 571 -20.37 -24.34 14.11
N ALA A 572 -19.37 -23.52 14.39
CA ALA A 572 -18.07 -23.52 13.69
C ALA A 572 -16.95 -23.92 14.65
N GLU A 573 -15.79 -24.21 14.11
CA GLU A 573 -14.56 -24.42 14.88
C GLU A 573 -13.74 -23.13 14.91
N GLY A 574 -13.17 -22.80 16.06
CA GLY A 574 -12.30 -21.65 16.25
C GLY A 574 -10.97 -21.82 15.47
N GLY A 575 -10.58 -20.77 14.77
CA GLY A 575 -9.34 -20.70 14.01
C GLY A 575 -8.21 -19.99 14.76
N ASN A 576 -7.19 -19.55 14.02
CA ASN A 576 -6.01 -18.86 14.54
C ASN A 576 -6.30 -17.41 15.00
N MET A 577 -7.54 -16.93 14.87
CA MET A 577 -7.99 -15.62 15.35
C MET A 577 -9.48 -15.65 15.67
N LEU A 578 -9.97 -14.71 16.48
CA LEU A 578 -11.40 -14.49 16.70
C LEU A 578 -12.08 -14.04 15.39
N PRO A 579 -13.41 -14.34 15.21
CA PRO A 579 -14.11 -14.02 13.95
C PRO A 579 -14.08 -12.54 13.56
N SER A 580 -14.12 -11.64 14.52
CA SER A 580 -14.07 -10.17 14.32
C SER A 580 -13.52 -9.47 15.55
N GLY A 581 -13.23 -8.16 15.43
CA GLY A 581 -12.90 -7.27 16.54
C GLY A 581 -14.12 -6.69 17.29
N PHE A 582 -15.35 -7.06 16.90
CA PHE A 582 -16.60 -6.62 17.51
C PHE A 582 -17.05 -7.62 18.58
N PHE A 583 -16.43 -7.58 19.76
CA PHE A 583 -16.75 -8.51 20.84
C PHE A 583 -16.69 -7.85 22.22
N VAL A 584 -17.36 -8.48 23.18
CA VAL A 584 -17.21 -8.26 24.62
C VAL A 584 -16.66 -9.52 25.26
N VAL A 585 -16.00 -9.37 26.40
CA VAL A 585 -15.39 -10.49 27.13
C VAL A 585 -15.95 -10.60 28.51
N ASP A 586 -16.27 -11.85 28.94
CA ASP A 586 -16.74 -12.19 30.26
C ASP A 586 -15.87 -13.30 30.85
N ARG A 587 -15.71 -13.28 32.18
CA ARG A 587 -15.02 -14.32 32.92
C ARG A 587 -15.94 -15.54 33.05
N VAL A 588 -15.39 -16.73 32.85
CA VAL A 588 -16.08 -17.99 33.11
C VAL A 588 -15.52 -18.58 34.40
N GLU A 589 -16.36 -18.65 35.42
CA GLU A 589 -15.99 -19.14 36.77
C GLU A 589 -16.81 -20.35 37.14
N GLU A 590 -16.17 -21.34 37.72
CA GLU A 590 -16.83 -22.52 38.33
C GLU A 590 -16.36 -22.64 39.76
N GLN A 591 -17.31 -22.71 40.69
CA GLN A 591 -17.04 -22.80 42.14
C GLN A 591 -16.11 -21.68 42.67
N GLY A 592 -16.15 -20.49 42.05
CA GLY A 592 -15.30 -19.35 42.42
C GLY A 592 -13.88 -19.36 41.78
N GLU A 593 -13.56 -20.34 40.97
CA GLU A 593 -12.31 -20.42 40.23
C GLU A 593 -12.50 -19.99 38.79
N LEU A 594 -11.59 -19.17 38.29
CA LEU A 594 -11.56 -18.77 36.87
C LEU A 594 -11.18 -19.97 35.99
N LYS A 595 -12.04 -20.36 35.07
CA LYS A 595 -11.84 -21.45 34.11
C LYS A 595 -11.52 -21.02 32.68
N GLY A 596 -11.84 -19.78 32.33
CA GLY A 596 -11.62 -19.25 31.02
C GLY A 596 -12.29 -17.91 30.79
N PHE A 597 -12.39 -17.55 29.53
CA PHE A 597 -13.07 -16.32 29.09
C PHE A 597 -14.04 -16.64 27.95
N CYS A 598 -15.23 -16.05 28.06
CA CYS A 598 -16.27 -16.13 27.04
C CYS A 598 -16.26 -14.83 26.22
N PHE A 599 -16.00 -14.94 24.92
CA PHE A 599 -16.10 -13.86 23.98
C PHE A 599 -17.45 -13.94 23.27
N ARG A 600 -18.24 -12.88 23.33
CA ARG A 600 -19.51 -12.74 22.63
C ARG A 600 -19.42 -11.58 21.67
N GLY A 601 -19.65 -11.84 20.39
CA GLY A 601 -19.42 -10.86 19.35
C GLY A 601 -20.33 -11.03 18.15
N GLY A 602 -20.03 -10.27 17.12
CA GLY A 602 -20.76 -10.34 15.86
C GLY A 602 -19.89 -9.94 14.68
N GLY A 603 -20.31 -10.40 13.51
CA GLY A 603 -19.59 -10.18 12.25
C GLY A 603 -18.46 -11.18 12.01
N PHE A 604 -17.98 -11.19 10.76
CA PHE A 604 -16.84 -11.96 10.29
C PHE A 604 -15.99 -11.09 9.38
N GLY A 605 -14.75 -10.81 9.79
CA GLY A 605 -13.81 -9.91 9.14
C GLY A 605 -13.58 -8.61 9.91
N HIS A 606 -12.92 -7.64 9.30
CA HIS A 606 -12.45 -6.40 9.94
C HIS A 606 -13.53 -5.32 10.13
N GLY A 607 -14.63 -5.38 9.38
CA GLY A 607 -15.77 -4.47 9.55
C GLY A 607 -15.67 -3.10 8.89
N ALA A 608 -14.57 -2.77 8.19
CA ALA A 608 -14.40 -1.52 7.45
C ALA A 608 -14.84 -1.66 5.98
N GLY A 609 -15.61 -0.71 5.45
CA GLY A 609 -16.11 -0.74 4.08
C GLY A 609 -17.33 -1.64 3.88
N MET A 610 -17.40 -2.39 2.75
CA MET A 610 -18.58 -3.13 2.35
C MET A 610 -18.71 -4.50 3.03
N SER A 611 -19.87 -4.75 3.68
CA SER A 611 -20.28 -6.11 4.05
C SER A 611 -20.79 -6.85 2.82
N GLN A 612 -20.19 -8.00 2.49
CA GLN A 612 -20.55 -8.80 1.32
C GLN A 612 -21.95 -9.41 1.47
N ASN A 613 -22.28 -9.95 2.65
CA ASN A 613 -23.63 -10.43 2.96
C ASN A 613 -24.65 -9.29 3.00
N GLY A 614 -24.30 -8.15 3.62
CA GLY A 614 -25.15 -6.97 3.63
C GLY A 614 -25.45 -6.46 2.21
N ALA A 615 -24.45 -6.43 1.33
CA ALA A 615 -24.63 -6.06 -0.07
C ALA A 615 -25.57 -7.03 -0.80
N ASN A 616 -25.47 -8.35 -0.54
CA ASN A 616 -26.37 -9.33 -1.12
C ASN A 616 -27.82 -9.11 -0.69
N HIS A 617 -28.06 -8.94 0.62
CA HIS A 617 -29.42 -8.70 1.12
C HIS A 617 -29.99 -7.35 0.65
N MET A 618 -29.16 -6.34 0.45
CA MET A 618 -29.59 -5.09 -0.22
C MET A 618 -30.06 -5.37 -1.66
N ALA A 619 -29.30 -6.16 -2.40
CA ALA A 619 -29.67 -6.54 -3.78
C ALA A 619 -30.95 -7.38 -3.82
N GLU A 620 -31.13 -8.34 -2.90
CA GLU A 620 -32.40 -9.09 -2.71
C GLU A 620 -33.59 -8.16 -2.39
N ALA A 621 -33.34 -7.07 -1.68
CA ALA A 621 -34.33 -6.01 -1.40
C ALA A 621 -34.54 -5.05 -2.59
N GLY A 622 -33.92 -5.31 -3.75
CA GLY A 622 -34.08 -4.53 -5.00
C GLY A 622 -33.19 -3.30 -5.10
N LYS A 623 -32.15 -3.17 -4.26
CA LYS A 623 -31.19 -2.07 -4.38
C LYS A 623 -30.24 -2.29 -5.56
N SER A 624 -29.92 -1.23 -6.30
CA SER A 624 -28.93 -1.26 -7.37
C SER A 624 -27.50 -1.29 -6.85
N CYS A 625 -26.55 -1.62 -7.71
CA CYS A 625 -25.13 -1.56 -7.44
C CYS A 625 -24.70 -0.18 -6.90
N GLU A 626 -25.19 0.90 -7.51
CA GLU A 626 -24.90 2.27 -7.09
C GLU A 626 -25.45 2.58 -5.68
N GLU A 627 -26.65 2.11 -5.36
CA GLU A 627 -27.25 2.29 -4.02
C GLU A 627 -26.47 1.50 -2.95
N ILE A 628 -26.02 0.29 -3.29
CA ILE A 628 -25.17 -0.53 -2.42
C ILE A 628 -23.85 0.21 -2.14
N LEU A 629 -23.13 0.62 -3.19
CA LEU A 629 -21.86 1.32 -3.06
C LEU A 629 -22.01 2.63 -2.29
N ALA A 630 -23.07 3.41 -2.55
CA ALA A 630 -23.34 4.66 -1.85
C ALA A 630 -23.65 4.48 -0.35
N LEU A 631 -24.14 3.30 0.08
CA LEU A 631 -24.29 3.01 1.50
C LEU A 631 -22.92 2.84 2.16
N PHE A 632 -22.02 2.07 1.56
CA PHE A 632 -20.77 1.69 2.19
C PHE A 632 -19.66 2.74 2.05
N TYR A 633 -19.66 3.50 0.93
CA TYR A 633 -18.62 4.49 0.58
C TYR A 633 -19.26 5.86 0.32
N GLU A 634 -19.63 6.53 1.40
CA GLU A 634 -20.42 7.77 1.36
C GLU A 634 -19.62 8.94 0.75
N GLY A 635 -20.18 9.59 -0.26
CA GLY A 635 -19.54 10.72 -0.93
C GLY A 635 -18.57 10.33 -2.06
N THR A 636 -18.41 9.04 -2.34
CA THR A 636 -17.70 8.60 -3.54
C THR A 636 -18.58 8.66 -4.77
N ILE A 637 -17.97 8.72 -5.94
CA ILE A 637 -18.64 8.76 -7.25
C ILE A 637 -18.19 7.57 -8.07
N LEU A 638 -19.16 6.83 -8.67
CA LEU A 638 -18.87 5.80 -9.64
C LEU A 638 -18.45 6.47 -10.96
N SER A 639 -17.25 6.20 -11.42
CA SER A 639 -16.62 6.84 -12.58
C SER A 639 -15.84 5.83 -13.42
N ASN A 640 -15.62 6.15 -14.68
CA ASN A 640 -14.65 5.39 -15.47
C ASN A 640 -13.21 5.75 -15.07
N ILE A 641 -12.31 4.79 -15.25
CA ILE A 641 -10.86 4.98 -15.06
C ILE A 641 -10.35 5.96 -16.09
#